data_777a7d285ed04827dad759b80dc4625b
#
_entry.id   777a7d285ed04827dad759b80dc4625b
#
_cell.length_a   1.000
_cell.length_b   1.000
_cell.length_c   1.000
_cell.angle_alpha   90.00
_cell.angle_beta   90.00
_cell.angle_gamma   90.00
#
_symmetry.space_group_name_H-M   'P 1'
#
loop_
_entity.id
_entity.type
_entity.pdbx_description
1 polymer ?
#
loop_
_entity_poly.entity_id
_entity_poly.type
_entity_poly.pdbx_seq_one_letter_code
_entity_poly.pdbx_strand_id
1 'polypeptide(L)'
;MKKKKTKRKDSNHKTHAGRKIRLGYLSPDFGEGRTRDLLPMVFFSYDHLRFEVFGYHTGTGGNTEPFAEEVTLRELGTHTAEEAAEIIRRDRIDLLVDLSLRTPDAMTRAIMELHPASHVVSLAADCPQELAEALPTVEGVDILSRCYAPFEPVHRYTYRAPLLDAGVPTIGVAGILPEDGRESLLQTLAELLQSFHAVRLILPTPIAEILSEKDVARIAEAGSADALLEFVDELPYEDLDIVFGVDVDLIDVCHAAEHGVPLITAEYFVHGRDAALLLKKLDLAPLRCREEIVAEVCRLTSDLPRLSSFHQLLHWQMCDLFDAGAISFSIERAYARILARGHKETAEELSQRLAYGSAYKDWRAVLSAAHALDGMERLEPEQRMDLAWAYFFSDLKTMAGRWALLAEGVPQEREGARLYLSVASKTPPGTAFEIFARARYGMDLIEAGLPAVPEVRKALIRAYISNGELVQGAAETAAFARQHFGAFWDVLECRGYYSGLLFQLNAVDLPAEEVYRESLGYGELFPGVQPYAHAERRKKDKIRIGYISGDFREHVMQYFMWPFLAGFDRNSFEVYVYSLGKEDQYTAFFRTLVTQWRDLSAHTGDMEGVARKIHADEIDILFDLAGHTAGTGLPALAWKPAPVQLSGLGYMATTGLKAVDYFVTDGYCDPVGSGSERVYVEKLLRLTSQFCYNGYTHLPASTGTPARSKGYIQFASFNQYAKLQEPMLKVWQEIMERVPNSRLLLKNFAYGKRGVAQMVHERLHRLGFDMSRVQFEGATKDYMLRYLDVDIALDTFPWPGGGTTCDALYMGVPVVSYYTERHSTRFTYSLLANIGLSDLASERLEDYIETAVALAGNIDLLDALHRELRPRMKASPVMDQERYIREMEECYRAIQAEWEAQQGSV
;
A
#
# COMPACT_ATOMS: atom_id res chain seq x y z
N MET A 1 -25.02 20.97 4.66
CA MET A 1 -25.87 20.26 5.66
C MET A 1 -25.03 19.96 6.89
N LYS A 2 -25.43 20.48 8.06
CA LYS A 2 -24.64 20.44 9.31
C LYS A 2 -24.56 19.01 9.84
N LYS A 3 -23.36 18.43 9.90
CA LYS A 3 -23.09 17.18 10.63
C LYS A 3 -23.09 17.45 12.13
N LYS A 4 -23.99 16.81 12.86
CA LYS A 4 -24.02 16.80 14.31
C LYS A 4 -22.80 16.02 14.85
N LYS A 5 -21.93 16.72 15.59
CA LYS A 5 -20.87 16.10 16.40
C LYS A 5 -21.53 15.29 17.53
N THR A 6 -21.37 13.98 17.50
CA THR A 6 -21.71 13.10 18.63
C THR A 6 -20.65 13.29 19.72
N LYS A 7 -21.03 13.98 20.80
CA LYS A 7 -20.19 14.06 22.02
C LYS A 7 -20.12 12.65 22.64
N ARG A 8 -18.94 12.06 22.65
CA ARG A 8 -18.61 10.94 23.56
C ARG A 8 -18.74 11.47 25.01
N LYS A 9 -19.52 10.79 25.82
CA LYS A 9 -19.58 11.04 27.25
C LYS A 9 -18.29 10.55 27.89
N ASP A 10 -17.47 11.50 28.34
CA ASP A 10 -16.34 11.21 29.22
C ASP A 10 -16.87 10.78 30.59
N SER A 11 -16.51 9.56 30.97
CA SER A 11 -16.68 9.10 32.35
C SER A 11 -15.67 9.81 33.25
N ASN A 12 -16.19 10.53 34.24
CA ASN A 12 -15.45 11.25 35.27
C ASN A 12 -14.47 10.34 36.03
N HIS A 13 -13.20 10.38 35.69
CA HIS A 13 -12.12 10.18 36.64
C HIS A 13 -11.22 11.42 36.61
N LYS A 14 -11.31 12.23 37.65
CA LYS A 14 -10.39 13.34 37.91
C LYS A 14 -9.03 12.78 38.32
N THR A 15 -8.17 12.49 37.34
CA THR A 15 -6.73 12.36 37.51
C THR A 15 -6.09 13.64 36.97
N HIS A 16 -5.02 14.12 37.60
CA HIS A 16 -4.25 15.29 37.16
C HIS A 16 -3.67 15.09 35.77
N ALA A 17 -4.50 15.28 34.73
CA ALA A 17 -4.06 15.29 33.35
C ALA A 17 -3.33 16.59 33.09
N GLY A 18 -2.03 16.54 32.81
CA GLY A 18 -1.25 17.70 32.41
C GLY A 18 -1.93 18.40 31.20
N ARG A 19 -1.92 19.71 31.21
CA ARG A 19 -2.34 20.55 30.06
C ARG A 19 -1.46 20.20 28.86
N LYS A 20 -2.01 20.14 27.63
CA LYS A 20 -1.21 20.07 26.41
C LYS A 20 -0.30 21.28 26.31
N ILE A 21 0.90 21.07 25.78
CA ILE A 21 1.87 22.12 25.50
C ILE A 21 1.33 22.92 24.29
N ARG A 22 1.29 24.23 24.38
CA ARG A 22 0.86 25.11 23.30
C ARG A 22 2.04 25.57 22.49
N LEU A 23 2.11 25.09 21.24
CA LEU A 23 3.09 25.50 20.24
C LEU A 23 2.50 26.59 19.38
N GLY A 24 3.23 27.70 19.22
CA GLY A 24 2.89 28.75 18.29
C GLY A 24 3.92 28.79 17.17
N TYR A 25 3.48 28.79 15.93
CA TYR A 25 4.34 28.98 14.76
C TYR A 25 4.09 30.35 14.14
N LEU A 26 5.16 31.11 13.94
CA LEU A 26 5.13 32.49 13.43
C LEU A 26 5.75 32.51 12.03
N SER A 27 5.02 33.01 11.04
CA SER A 27 5.53 33.13 9.66
C SER A 27 4.81 34.23 8.89
N PRO A 28 5.51 34.97 7.98
CA PRO A 28 4.87 35.86 7.03
C PRO A 28 4.22 35.12 5.84
N ASP A 29 4.54 33.82 5.61
CA ASP A 29 4.28 33.13 4.35
C ASP A 29 3.48 31.82 4.54
N PHE A 30 2.35 31.84 5.29
CA PHE A 30 1.56 30.62 5.47
C PHE A 30 0.85 30.10 4.21
N GLY A 31 0.86 30.78 3.11
CA GLY A 31 0.14 30.37 1.90
C GLY A 31 0.98 30.35 0.63
N GLU A 32 2.17 30.92 0.65
CA GLU A 32 3.02 31.11 -0.53
C GLU A 32 4.50 30.84 -0.21
N GLY A 33 5.29 30.52 -1.22
CA GLY A 33 6.72 30.33 -1.08
C GLY A 33 7.15 29.06 -0.34
N ARG A 34 8.42 28.99 0.06
CA ARG A 34 9.06 27.79 0.65
C ARG A 34 8.47 27.36 2.01
N THR A 35 7.89 28.29 2.76
CA THR A 35 7.27 27.98 4.05
C THR A 35 6.01 27.12 3.88
N ARG A 36 5.31 27.24 2.74
CA ARG A 36 4.15 26.41 2.40
C ARG A 36 4.44 24.92 2.51
N ASP A 37 5.63 24.51 2.12
CA ASP A 37 6.02 23.09 2.09
C ASP A 37 6.36 22.55 3.49
N LEU A 38 6.73 23.42 4.46
CA LEU A 38 6.92 23.07 5.87
C LEU A 38 5.60 22.92 6.64
N LEU A 39 4.54 23.59 6.23
CA LEU A 39 3.28 23.61 6.96
C LEU A 39 2.66 22.23 7.15
N PRO A 40 2.68 21.32 6.17
CA PRO A 40 2.17 19.97 6.39
C PRO A 40 2.87 19.23 7.53
N MET A 41 4.18 19.40 7.69
CA MET A 41 4.94 18.78 8.79
C MET A 41 4.52 19.28 10.15
N VAL A 42 4.48 20.61 10.31
CA VAL A 42 4.24 21.23 11.61
C VAL A 42 2.77 21.28 11.98
N PHE A 43 1.86 21.25 10.99
CA PHE A 43 0.42 21.35 11.22
C PHE A 43 -0.35 20.02 11.14
N PHE A 44 0.15 19.02 10.40
CA PHE A 44 -0.55 17.73 10.24
C PHE A 44 0.20 16.54 10.86
N SER A 45 1.53 16.61 10.96
CA SER A 45 2.35 15.46 11.38
C SER A 45 2.81 15.53 12.85
N TYR A 46 2.30 16.48 13.65
CA TYR A 46 2.68 16.64 15.05
C TYR A 46 1.96 15.66 16.00
N ASP A 47 2.53 15.47 17.19
CA ASP A 47 1.94 14.65 18.26
C ASP A 47 0.73 15.34 18.90
N HIS A 48 -0.47 15.03 18.41
CA HIS A 48 -1.73 15.57 18.92
C HIS A 48 -2.05 15.19 20.38
N LEU A 49 -1.40 14.20 20.96
CA LEU A 49 -1.58 13.88 22.38
C LEU A 49 -0.87 14.89 23.28
N ARG A 50 0.25 15.38 22.81
CA ARG A 50 1.17 16.23 23.56
C ARG A 50 0.97 17.71 23.29
N PHE A 51 0.74 18.09 22.02
CA PHE A 51 0.70 19.48 21.59
C PHE A 51 -0.69 19.96 21.20
N GLU A 52 -0.89 21.27 21.36
CA GLU A 52 -1.97 22.07 20.79
C GLU A 52 -1.29 23.16 19.95
N VAL A 53 -1.56 23.18 18.64
CA VAL A 53 -0.81 24.01 17.69
C VAL A 53 -1.57 25.27 17.29
N PHE A 54 -0.86 26.39 17.23
CA PHE A 54 -1.33 27.70 16.82
C PHE A 54 -0.45 28.21 15.67
N GLY A 55 -1.08 28.79 14.65
CA GLY A 55 -0.39 29.48 13.56
C GLY A 55 -0.61 30.98 13.63
N TYR A 56 0.45 31.77 13.53
CA TYR A 56 0.45 33.24 13.56
C TYR A 56 1.00 33.77 12.24
N HIS A 57 0.11 34.21 11.37
CA HIS A 57 0.46 34.76 10.06
C HIS A 57 0.74 36.27 10.16
N THR A 58 1.98 36.69 9.92
CA THR A 58 2.41 38.07 9.97
C THR A 58 2.36 38.78 8.62
N GLY A 59 2.18 38.05 7.51
CA GLY A 59 2.03 38.60 6.17
C GLY A 59 0.63 39.12 5.87
N THR A 60 0.47 39.77 4.71
CA THR A 60 -0.80 40.35 4.23
C THR A 60 -1.41 39.60 3.05
N GLY A 61 -0.83 38.50 2.63
CA GLY A 61 -1.25 37.63 1.50
C GLY A 61 -1.21 36.17 1.88
N GLY A 62 -1.73 35.31 0.99
CA GLY A 62 -1.69 33.84 1.13
C GLY A 62 -3.02 33.19 1.44
N ASN A 63 -3.15 31.90 1.13
CA ASN A 63 -4.36 31.12 1.40
C ASN A 63 -4.16 30.24 2.63
N THR A 64 -4.67 30.67 3.77
CA THR A 64 -4.60 29.96 5.06
C THR A 64 -5.78 29.01 5.28
N GLU A 65 -6.80 28.98 4.40
CA GLU A 65 -8.01 28.15 4.54
C GLU A 65 -7.72 26.63 4.71
N PRO A 66 -6.75 26.02 4.02
CA PRO A 66 -6.49 24.59 4.16
C PRO A 66 -6.06 24.16 5.56
N PHE A 67 -5.52 25.07 6.36
CA PHE A 67 -4.98 24.78 7.69
C PHE A 67 -5.96 25.12 8.83
N ALA A 68 -7.02 25.87 8.54
CA ALA A 68 -7.95 26.38 9.56
C ALA A 68 -8.80 25.29 10.27
N GLU A 69 -8.91 24.09 9.69
CA GLU A 69 -9.62 22.96 10.33
C GLU A 69 -8.74 22.19 11.33
N GLU A 70 -7.40 22.24 11.20
CA GLU A 70 -6.46 21.43 11.97
C GLU A 70 -5.78 22.20 13.09
N VAL A 71 -5.52 23.48 12.89
CA VAL A 71 -4.81 24.35 13.84
C VAL A 71 -5.56 25.65 14.10
N THR A 72 -5.26 26.31 15.23
CA THR A 72 -5.84 27.63 15.53
C THR A 72 -5.02 28.72 14.83
N LEU A 73 -5.54 29.28 13.73
CA LEU A 73 -4.89 30.35 13.00
C LEU A 73 -5.24 31.75 13.52
N ARG A 74 -4.24 32.66 13.47
CA ARG A 74 -4.36 34.09 13.80
C ARG A 74 -3.72 34.94 12.69
N GLU A 75 -4.48 35.82 12.09
CA GLU A 75 -3.98 36.81 11.11
C GLU A 75 -3.45 38.05 11.84
N LEU A 76 -2.16 38.29 11.74
CA LEU A 76 -1.47 39.37 12.42
C LEU A 76 -0.95 40.48 11.48
N GLY A 77 -1.03 40.30 10.17
CA GLY A 77 -0.44 41.19 9.17
C GLY A 77 -0.94 42.65 9.20
N THR A 78 -2.05 42.95 9.88
CA THR A 78 -2.59 44.32 10.06
C THR A 78 -2.34 44.90 11.45
N HIS A 79 -1.66 44.19 12.36
CA HIS A 79 -1.41 44.58 13.73
C HIS A 79 0.01 45.20 13.88
N THR A 80 0.21 45.96 14.97
CA THR A 80 1.58 46.29 15.38
C THR A 80 2.24 45.11 16.07
N ALA A 81 3.56 45.10 16.20
CA ALA A 81 4.28 44.01 16.88
C ALA A 81 3.81 43.84 18.35
N GLU A 82 3.50 44.95 19.05
CA GLU A 82 2.98 44.94 20.41
C GLU A 82 1.60 44.33 20.51
N GLU A 83 0.70 44.67 19.59
CA GLU A 83 -0.65 44.10 19.51
C GLU A 83 -0.59 42.58 19.20
N ALA A 84 0.27 42.20 18.25
CA ALA A 84 0.51 40.79 17.89
C ALA A 84 1.06 40.01 19.08
N ALA A 85 2.05 40.55 19.79
CA ALA A 85 2.62 39.92 20.98
C ALA A 85 1.56 39.77 22.10
N GLU A 86 0.63 40.71 22.25
CA GLU A 86 -0.47 40.58 23.22
C GLU A 86 -1.49 39.51 22.85
N ILE A 87 -1.77 39.28 21.56
CA ILE A 87 -2.59 38.17 21.07
C ILE A 87 -1.93 36.84 21.41
N ILE A 88 -0.63 36.71 21.16
CA ILE A 88 0.14 35.48 21.48
C ILE A 88 0.13 35.22 22.98
N ARG A 89 0.32 36.26 23.84
CA ARG A 89 0.23 36.12 25.30
C ARG A 89 -1.14 35.62 25.77
N ARG A 90 -2.24 36.10 25.16
CA ARG A 90 -3.62 35.65 25.46
C ARG A 90 -3.83 34.20 25.13
N ASP A 91 -3.21 33.73 24.07
CA ASP A 91 -3.28 32.30 23.68
C ASP A 91 -2.42 31.42 24.61
N ARG A 92 -1.60 32.00 25.50
CA ARG A 92 -0.75 31.32 26.50
C ARG A 92 0.16 30.28 25.86
N ILE A 93 0.90 30.70 24.86
CA ILE A 93 1.85 29.87 24.14
C ILE A 93 3.02 29.49 25.06
N ASP A 94 3.38 28.20 25.12
CA ASP A 94 4.49 27.70 25.90
C ASP A 94 5.82 27.84 25.12
N LEU A 95 5.77 27.57 23.82
CA LEU A 95 6.90 27.69 22.91
C LEU A 95 6.45 28.35 21.60
N LEU A 96 7.03 29.51 21.27
CA LEU A 96 6.84 30.21 20.02
C LEU A 96 8.03 29.92 19.09
N VAL A 97 7.74 29.49 17.86
CA VAL A 97 8.71 29.07 16.86
C VAL A 97 8.59 29.94 15.62
N ASP A 98 9.67 30.61 15.23
CA ASP A 98 9.79 31.28 13.95
C ASP A 98 10.07 30.22 12.84
N LEU A 99 9.22 30.20 11.82
CA LEU A 99 9.35 29.35 10.65
C LEU A 99 10.06 30.06 9.47
N SER A 100 10.59 31.27 9.65
CA SER A 100 11.39 31.91 8.63
C SER A 100 12.61 31.05 8.32
N LEU A 101 12.69 30.50 7.11
CA LEU A 101 13.76 29.55 6.71
C LEU A 101 15.10 30.27 6.46
N ARG A 102 15.09 31.58 6.35
CA ARG A 102 16.28 32.44 6.17
C ARG A 102 16.28 33.49 7.26
N THR A 103 16.27 34.77 6.90
CA THR A 103 16.26 35.86 7.86
C THR A 103 14.82 36.23 8.20
N PRO A 104 14.41 36.24 9.49
CA PRO A 104 13.09 36.74 9.89
C PRO A 104 12.83 38.13 9.35
N ASP A 105 11.61 38.41 8.86
CA ASP A 105 11.19 39.74 8.47
C ASP A 105 11.12 40.71 9.69
N ALA A 106 11.02 42.01 9.45
CA ALA A 106 11.05 43.02 10.50
C ALA A 106 9.92 42.85 11.53
N MET A 107 8.73 42.45 11.10
CA MET A 107 7.57 42.23 11.97
C MET A 107 7.76 41.00 12.85
N THR A 108 8.14 39.86 12.26
CA THR A 108 8.46 38.61 12.98
C THR A 108 9.55 38.82 14.02
N ARG A 109 10.64 39.55 13.65
CA ARG A 109 11.71 39.87 14.57
C ARG A 109 11.22 40.72 15.74
N ALA A 110 10.48 41.81 15.47
CA ALA A 110 9.94 42.68 16.52
C ALA A 110 9.01 41.94 17.49
N ILE A 111 8.17 41.02 17.00
CA ILE A 111 7.33 40.17 17.85
C ILE A 111 8.18 39.29 18.74
N MET A 112 9.21 38.61 18.20
CA MET A 112 10.07 37.71 18.95
C MET A 112 10.87 38.42 20.04
N GLU A 113 11.39 39.65 19.78
CA GLU A 113 12.08 40.48 20.76
C GLU A 113 11.20 40.89 21.96
N LEU A 114 9.89 40.93 21.78
CA LEU A 114 8.92 41.20 22.86
C LEU A 114 8.66 39.99 23.79
N HIS A 115 9.29 38.83 23.51
CA HIS A 115 9.13 37.58 24.27
C HIS A 115 7.68 37.27 24.66
N PRO A 116 6.76 37.07 23.70
CA PRO A 116 5.34 36.89 23.99
C PRO A 116 4.99 35.50 24.54
N ALA A 117 5.94 34.57 24.51
CA ALA A 117 5.79 33.19 25.02
C ALA A 117 6.91 32.87 26.06
N SER A 118 6.73 31.75 26.81
CA SER A 118 7.72 31.31 27.81
C SER A 118 9.08 30.98 27.20
N HIS A 119 9.04 30.43 25.99
CA HIS A 119 10.21 30.12 25.18
C HIS A 119 9.96 30.65 23.76
N VAL A 120 10.99 31.24 23.18
CA VAL A 120 10.96 31.76 21.80
C VAL A 120 12.21 31.24 21.08
N VAL A 121 12.03 30.63 19.93
CA VAL A 121 13.10 29.99 19.15
C VAL A 121 12.92 30.24 17.65
N SER A 122 13.99 30.22 16.88
CA SER A 122 13.96 30.33 15.43
C SER A 122 14.46 29.02 14.78
N LEU A 123 13.80 28.60 13.68
CA LEU A 123 14.29 27.56 12.78
C LEU A 123 15.13 28.13 11.63
N ALA A 124 15.39 29.44 11.58
CA ALA A 124 16.16 30.06 10.52
C ALA A 124 17.60 29.52 10.44
N ALA A 125 18.02 29.11 9.24
CA ALA A 125 19.35 28.53 9.00
C ALA A 125 20.47 29.60 9.15
N ASP A 126 20.18 30.85 8.75
CA ASP A 126 21.10 32.00 8.77
C ASP A 126 20.65 33.04 9.80
N CYS A 127 20.49 32.61 11.05
CA CYS A 127 20.16 33.52 12.12
C CYS A 127 21.35 34.49 12.33
N PRO A 128 21.19 35.83 12.22
CA PRO A 128 22.25 36.77 12.51
C PRO A 128 22.84 36.51 13.88
N GLN A 129 24.18 36.63 14.03
CA GLN A 129 24.90 36.28 15.26
C GLN A 129 24.32 37.03 16.48
N GLU A 130 23.86 38.26 16.29
CA GLU A 130 23.19 39.07 17.33
C GLU A 130 21.86 38.47 17.79
N LEU A 131 21.09 37.81 16.86
CA LEU A 131 19.82 37.16 17.19
C LEU A 131 20.05 35.78 17.76
N ALA A 132 21.09 35.07 17.30
CA ALA A 132 21.48 33.74 17.81
C ALA A 132 22.01 33.82 19.26
N GLU A 133 22.61 34.94 19.67
CA GLU A 133 23.01 35.19 21.07
C GLU A 133 21.79 35.50 21.96
N ALA A 134 20.75 36.13 21.39
CA ALA A 134 19.51 36.50 22.10
C ALA A 134 18.45 35.38 22.13
N LEU A 135 18.39 34.55 21.09
CA LEU A 135 17.41 33.49 20.95
C LEU A 135 18.12 32.13 20.80
N PRO A 136 17.86 31.16 21.69
CA PRO A 136 18.49 29.87 21.55
C PRO A 136 18.04 29.21 20.22
N THR A 137 19.01 28.92 19.36
CA THR A 137 18.80 28.07 18.18
C THR A 137 18.42 26.66 18.63
N VAL A 138 17.60 25.97 17.82
CA VAL A 138 17.23 24.58 18.09
C VAL A 138 18.44 23.69 17.82
N GLU A 139 19.33 23.52 18.83
CA GLU A 139 20.45 22.61 18.72
C GLU A 139 19.99 21.15 18.65
N GLY A 140 20.63 20.37 17.78
CA GLY A 140 20.40 18.93 17.65
C GLY A 140 19.29 18.49 16.70
N VAL A 141 18.70 19.42 15.94
CA VAL A 141 17.95 19.08 14.72
C VAL A 141 18.97 18.77 13.62
N ASP A 142 18.86 17.63 12.95
CA ASP A 142 19.73 17.30 11.80
C ASP A 142 19.63 18.44 10.77
N ILE A 143 20.77 18.85 10.20
CA ILE A 143 20.86 19.98 9.27
C ILE A 143 19.91 19.81 8.08
N LEU A 144 19.73 18.56 7.61
CA LEU A 144 18.75 18.23 6.58
C LEU A 144 17.30 18.52 7.00
N SER A 145 16.98 18.52 8.29
CA SER A 145 15.67 18.91 8.80
C SER A 145 15.47 20.41 8.93
N ARG A 146 16.56 21.23 8.85
CA ARG A 146 16.48 22.69 8.86
C ARG A 146 16.18 23.29 7.49
N CYS A 147 16.54 22.58 6.42
CA CYS A 147 16.65 23.19 5.10
C CYS A 147 15.55 22.82 4.12
N TYR A 148 14.77 21.74 4.38
CA TYR A 148 13.81 21.26 3.42
C TYR A 148 12.47 20.87 4.03
N ALA A 149 11.51 21.55 3.52
CA ALA A 149 10.14 21.12 3.48
C ALA A 149 10.04 19.73 2.83
N PRO A 150 9.12 18.88 3.30
CA PRO A 150 8.92 17.62 2.65
C PRO A 150 8.53 17.90 1.21
N PHE A 151 9.37 17.46 0.29
CA PHE A 151 8.90 17.14 -1.03
C PHE A 151 7.70 16.24 -0.81
N GLU A 152 6.49 16.64 -1.19
CA GLU A 152 5.47 15.65 -1.42
C GLU A 152 6.07 14.73 -2.48
N PRO A 153 6.43 13.48 -2.14
CA PRO A 153 6.94 12.58 -3.16
C PRO A 153 5.86 12.55 -4.22
N VAL A 154 6.20 12.99 -5.42
CA VAL A 154 5.25 13.01 -6.52
C VAL A 154 4.83 11.56 -6.71
N HIS A 155 3.67 11.18 -6.22
CA HIS A 155 3.13 9.80 -6.16
C HIS A 155 2.88 9.19 -7.55
N ARG A 156 3.52 9.72 -8.61
CA ARG A 156 3.24 9.39 -10.00
C ARG A 156 4.38 8.73 -10.75
N TYR A 157 5.52 8.43 -10.13
CA TYR A 157 6.57 7.79 -10.89
C TYR A 157 6.28 6.32 -11.14
N THR A 158 5.70 6.07 -12.31
CA THR A 158 6.03 4.88 -13.06
C THR A 158 7.51 5.03 -13.41
N TYR A 159 8.34 4.21 -12.78
CA TYR A 159 9.72 4.10 -13.11
C TYR A 159 9.90 3.97 -14.62
N ARG A 160 10.57 4.94 -15.23
CA ARG A 160 10.96 4.93 -16.65
C ARG A 160 12.48 4.96 -16.70
N ALA A 161 13.08 4.06 -17.42
CA ALA A 161 14.47 4.20 -17.84
C ALA A 161 14.46 4.89 -19.20
N PRO A 162 14.75 6.20 -19.29
CA PRO A 162 14.63 6.96 -20.53
C PRO A 162 15.44 6.33 -21.68
N LEU A 163 16.64 5.85 -21.40
CA LEU A 163 17.54 5.21 -22.33
C LEU A 163 16.99 3.94 -23.00
N LEU A 164 16.08 3.21 -22.34
CA LEU A 164 15.52 1.97 -22.88
C LEU A 164 14.58 2.23 -24.07
N ASP A 165 13.96 3.40 -24.13
CA ASP A 165 13.02 3.74 -25.20
C ASP A 165 13.70 4.40 -26.42
N ALA A 166 14.79 5.13 -26.24
CA ALA A 166 15.42 5.97 -27.28
C ALA A 166 16.79 5.46 -27.75
N GLY A 167 17.49 4.63 -26.95
CA GLY A 167 18.85 4.16 -27.28
C GLY A 167 19.92 5.24 -27.26
N VAL A 168 19.58 6.47 -26.87
CA VAL A 168 20.47 7.64 -26.83
C VAL A 168 20.45 8.24 -25.43
N PRO A 169 21.61 8.35 -24.75
CA PRO A 169 21.70 8.96 -23.43
C PRO A 169 21.25 10.42 -23.44
N THR A 170 20.43 10.79 -22.44
CA THR A 170 20.00 12.17 -22.22
C THR A 170 20.60 12.70 -20.92
N ILE A 171 21.48 13.68 -21.04
CA ILE A 171 22.25 14.28 -19.95
C ILE A 171 21.81 15.71 -19.75
N GLY A 172 21.30 16.05 -18.57
CA GLY A 172 21.00 17.42 -18.15
C GLY A 172 22.20 18.07 -17.43
N VAL A 173 22.31 19.39 -17.49
CA VAL A 173 23.30 20.16 -16.72
C VAL A 173 22.56 21.02 -15.70
N ALA A 174 22.79 20.81 -14.41
CA ALA A 174 22.16 21.56 -13.33
C ALA A 174 23.14 22.48 -12.58
N GLY A 175 22.62 23.49 -11.89
CA GLY A 175 23.35 24.40 -11.03
C GLY A 175 23.59 25.78 -11.65
N ILE A 176 24.43 26.59 -10.97
CA ILE A 176 24.77 27.95 -11.38
C ILE A 176 26.25 27.99 -11.73
N LEU A 177 26.58 28.38 -12.96
CA LEU A 177 27.96 28.42 -13.40
C LEU A 177 28.69 29.65 -12.85
N PRO A 178 29.75 29.50 -12.02
CA PRO A 178 30.59 30.61 -11.60
C PRO A 178 31.45 31.15 -12.78
N GLU A 179 31.77 32.42 -12.79
CA GLU A 179 32.53 33.05 -13.89
C GLU A 179 33.87 32.35 -14.16
N ASP A 180 34.54 31.84 -13.14
CA ASP A 180 35.81 31.07 -13.21
C ASP A 180 35.63 29.58 -13.56
N GLY A 181 34.43 29.03 -13.47
CA GLY A 181 34.12 27.64 -13.80
C GLY A 181 33.84 27.36 -15.28
N ARG A 182 33.65 28.42 -16.10
CA ARG A 182 33.22 28.31 -17.51
C ARG A 182 34.10 27.40 -18.37
N GLU A 183 35.42 27.56 -18.31
CA GLU A 183 36.33 26.78 -19.12
C GLU A 183 36.36 25.29 -18.70
N SER A 184 36.25 25.04 -17.41
CA SER A 184 36.14 23.68 -16.89
C SER A 184 34.86 22.97 -17.36
N LEU A 185 33.72 23.68 -17.35
CA LEU A 185 32.48 23.17 -17.90
C LEU A 185 32.63 22.84 -19.39
N LEU A 186 33.11 23.77 -20.19
CA LEU A 186 33.27 23.59 -21.63
C LEU A 186 34.15 22.38 -21.98
N GLN A 187 35.22 22.19 -21.22
CA GLN A 187 36.09 21.02 -21.40
C GLN A 187 35.41 19.74 -21.02
N THR A 188 34.67 19.72 -19.91
CA THR A 188 33.91 18.52 -19.47
C THR A 188 32.82 18.13 -20.47
N LEU A 189 32.04 19.12 -20.95
CA LEU A 189 31.00 18.88 -21.94
C LEU A 189 31.60 18.37 -23.29
N ALA A 190 32.71 18.96 -23.72
CA ALA A 190 33.36 18.49 -24.92
C ALA A 190 33.86 17.05 -24.79
N GLU A 191 34.46 16.66 -23.68
CA GLU A 191 34.88 15.28 -23.41
C GLU A 191 33.71 14.30 -23.30
N LEU A 192 32.62 14.70 -22.67
CA LEU A 192 31.39 13.90 -22.62
C LEU A 192 30.88 13.64 -24.05
N LEU A 193 30.74 14.70 -24.87
CA LEU A 193 30.24 14.55 -26.23
C LEU A 193 31.14 13.69 -27.10
N GLN A 194 32.47 13.75 -26.93
CA GLN A 194 33.43 12.89 -27.61
C GLN A 194 33.36 11.43 -27.22
N SER A 195 32.86 11.16 -26.00
CA SER A 195 32.78 9.81 -25.44
C SER A 195 31.58 9.01 -25.92
N PHE A 196 30.60 9.65 -26.57
CA PHE A 196 29.38 9.03 -27.06
C PHE A 196 29.25 9.08 -28.58
N HIS A 197 28.68 8.03 -29.15
CA HIS A 197 28.36 7.99 -30.59
C HIS A 197 27.11 8.83 -30.91
N ALA A 198 26.13 8.84 -29.98
CA ALA A 198 24.97 9.71 -29.97
C ALA A 198 24.67 10.07 -28.50
N VAL A 199 24.35 11.33 -28.27
CA VAL A 199 23.97 11.84 -26.92
C VAL A 199 23.08 13.07 -27.06
N ARG A 200 22.10 13.20 -26.18
CA ARG A 200 21.28 14.40 -26.04
C ARG A 200 21.74 15.16 -24.80
N LEU A 201 22.23 16.37 -24.97
CA LEU A 201 22.70 17.25 -23.90
C LEU A 201 21.71 18.40 -23.73
N ILE A 202 21.16 18.55 -22.54
CA ILE A 202 20.15 19.56 -22.22
C ILE A 202 20.75 20.59 -21.24
N LEU A 203 20.71 21.85 -21.65
CA LEU A 203 21.23 22.99 -20.90
C LEU A 203 20.09 23.94 -20.52
N PRO A 204 19.90 24.27 -19.22
CA PRO A 204 18.91 25.26 -18.83
C PRO A 204 19.37 26.68 -19.18
N THR A 205 18.39 27.58 -19.39
CA THR A 205 18.62 28.98 -19.78
C THR A 205 19.65 29.70 -18.91
N PRO A 206 19.71 29.59 -17.58
CA PRO A 206 20.73 30.25 -16.77
C PRO A 206 22.17 29.88 -17.13
N ILE A 207 22.39 28.61 -17.54
CA ILE A 207 23.71 28.19 -18.01
C ILE A 207 23.93 28.61 -19.46
N ALA A 208 22.92 28.57 -20.30
CA ALA A 208 22.98 28.97 -21.71
C ALA A 208 23.30 30.45 -21.89
N GLU A 209 22.78 31.32 -21.04
CA GLU A 209 23.03 32.78 -21.09
C GLU A 209 24.48 33.16 -20.83
N ILE A 210 25.24 32.34 -20.10
CA ILE A 210 26.66 32.56 -19.78
C ILE A 210 27.57 32.08 -20.93
N LEU A 211 27.07 31.18 -21.77
CA LEU A 211 27.82 30.65 -22.91
C LEU A 211 27.75 31.60 -24.12
N SER A 212 28.90 31.93 -24.70
CA SER A 212 28.95 32.69 -25.96
C SER A 212 28.61 31.80 -27.15
N GLU A 213 28.21 32.39 -28.28
CA GLU A 213 28.01 31.65 -29.55
C GLU A 213 29.26 30.82 -29.95
N LYS A 214 30.47 31.29 -29.59
CA LYS A 214 31.70 30.52 -29.81
C LYS A 214 31.82 29.28 -28.90
N ASP A 215 31.33 29.35 -27.70
CA ASP A 215 31.31 28.24 -26.74
C ASP A 215 30.35 27.16 -27.19
N VAL A 216 29.15 27.60 -27.62
CA VAL A 216 28.13 26.68 -28.17
C VAL A 216 28.68 26.00 -29.45
N ALA A 217 29.33 26.74 -30.32
CA ALA A 217 29.97 26.17 -31.51
C ALA A 217 31.07 25.15 -31.12
N ARG A 218 31.91 25.49 -30.13
CA ARG A 218 32.97 24.59 -29.62
C ARG A 218 32.41 23.28 -29.03
N ILE A 219 31.31 23.36 -28.27
CA ILE A 219 30.61 22.18 -27.75
C ILE A 219 30.05 21.35 -28.90
N ALA A 220 29.35 21.98 -29.85
CA ALA A 220 28.74 21.30 -30.98
C ALA A 220 29.79 20.64 -31.91
N GLU A 221 30.94 21.29 -32.14
CA GLU A 221 32.05 20.74 -32.92
C GLU A 221 32.76 19.56 -32.27
N ALA A 222 32.68 19.47 -30.92
CA ALA A 222 33.27 18.36 -30.17
C ALA A 222 32.44 17.06 -30.25
N GLY A 223 31.13 17.19 -30.52
CA GLY A 223 30.21 16.06 -30.60
C GLY A 223 30.27 15.29 -31.93
N SER A 224 29.70 14.09 -31.96
CA SER A 224 29.43 13.36 -33.20
C SER A 224 28.31 14.02 -34.01
N ALA A 225 28.13 13.58 -35.27
CA ALA A 225 27.03 14.08 -36.12
C ALA A 225 25.63 13.82 -35.55
N ASP A 226 25.50 12.89 -34.61
CA ASP A 226 24.25 12.50 -33.99
C ASP A 226 24.13 13.05 -32.52
N ALA A 227 25.03 13.95 -32.09
CA ALA A 227 24.95 14.64 -30.81
C ALA A 227 23.97 15.81 -30.92
N LEU A 228 23.01 15.87 -30.00
CA LEU A 228 21.98 16.90 -29.95
C LEU A 228 22.22 17.81 -28.75
N LEU A 229 22.34 19.11 -28.98
CA LEU A 229 22.41 20.14 -27.94
C LEU A 229 21.08 20.90 -27.89
N GLU A 230 20.44 20.89 -26.74
CA GLU A 230 19.11 21.45 -26.53
C GLU A 230 19.13 22.46 -25.39
N PHE A 231 18.43 23.60 -25.57
CA PHE A 231 18.30 24.64 -24.57
C PHE A 231 16.86 24.67 -24.07
N VAL A 232 16.68 24.73 -22.75
CA VAL A 232 15.36 24.68 -22.09
C VAL A 232 15.28 25.73 -20.98
N ASP A 233 14.08 26.18 -20.64
CA ASP A 233 13.89 27.12 -19.52
C ASP A 233 14.14 26.44 -18.17
N GLU A 234 13.63 25.22 -18.01
CA GLU A 234 13.82 24.37 -16.82
C GLU A 234 14.17 22.94 -17.25
N LEU A 235 14.98 22.23 -16.47
CA LEU A 235 15.38 20.86 -16.75
C LEU A 235 14.20 19.91 -16.63
N PRO A 236 13.90 19.11 -17.66
CA PRO A 236 12.86 18.06 -17.60
C PRO A 236 13.43 16.81 -16.92
N TYR A 237 13.57 16.83 -15.60
CA TYR A 237 14.21 15.74 -14.84
C TYR A 237 13.62 14.36 -15.14
N GLU A 238 12.31 14.27 -15.45
CA GLU A 238 11.64 13.03 -15.81
C GLU A 238 12.13 12.40 -17.13
N ASP A 239 12.78 13.19 -17.99
CA ASP A 239 13.31 12.77 -19.31
C ASP A 239 14.84 12.60 -19.30
N LEU A 240 15.49 12.77 -18.14
CA LEU A 240 16.94 12.68 -18.01
C LEU A 240 17.40 11.30 -17.54
N ASP A 241 18.52 10.84 -18.08
CA ASP A 241 19.22 9.64 -17.60
C ASP A 241 20.23 9.98 -16.50
N ILE A 242 20.92 11.11 -16.65
CA ILE A 242 21.94 11.59 -15.72
C ILE A 242 21.86 13.12 -15.67
N VAL A 243 22.16 13.68 -14.50
CA VAL A 243 22.43 15.13 -14.34
C VAL A 243 23.90 15.33 -14.05
N PHE A 244 24.56 16.19 -14.83
CA PHE A 244 25.88 16.71 -14.53
C PHE A 244 25.74 18.02 -13.72
N GLY A 245 26.23 18.03 -12.51
CA GLY A 245 26.10 19.17 -11.61
C GLY A 245 27.29 20.13 -11.66
N VAL A 246 27.02 21.43 -11.86
CA VAL A 246 28.01 22.53 -11.89
C VAL A 246 27.63 23.55 -10.84
N ASP A 247 28.44 23.72 -9.82
CA ASP A 247 28.15 24.62 -8.67
C ASP A 247 26.77 24.36 -8.06
N VAL A 248 26.50 23.08 -7.81
CA VAL A 248 25.20 22.61 -7.34
C VAL A 248 24.98 22.94 -5.88
N ASP A 249 23.80 23.44 -5.62
CA ASP A 249 23.32 23.62 -4.25
C ASP A 249 22.47 22.41 -3.79
N LEU A 250 21.95 22.53 -2.58
CA LEU A 250 21.09 21.48 -2.01
C LEU A 250 19.81 21.28 -2.83
N ILE A 251 19.30 22.32 -3.51
CA ILE A 251 18.06 22.25 -4.31
C ILE A 251 18.27 21.38 -5.52
N ASP A 252 19.38 21.58 -6.23
CA ASP A 252 19.73 20.80 -7.42
C ASP A 252 19.87 19.33 -7.10
N VAL A 253 20.53 19.00 -5.97
CA VAL A 253 20.65 17.60 -5.50
C VAL A 253 19.29 17.00 -5.19
N CYS A 254 18.41 17.76 -4.53
CA CYS A 254 17.07 17.30 -4.19
C CYS A 254 16.23 17.06 -5.44
N HIS A 255 16.21 17.97 -6.39
CA HIS A 255 15.44 17.83 -7.64
C HIS A 255 15.88 16.62 -8.46
N ALA A 256 17.17 16.44 -8.66
CA ALA A 256 17.69 15.29 -9.38
C ALA A 256 17.32 13.96 -8.67
N ALA A 257 17.55 13.89 -7.37
CA ALA A 257 17.33 12.68 -6.59
C ALA A 257 15.84 12.36 -6.38
N GLU A 258 14.96 13.36 -6.29
CA GLU A 258 13.51 13.18 -6.25
C GLU A 258 13.00 12.46 -7.50
N HIS A 259 13.50 12.86 -8.66
CA HIS A 259 13.20 12.21 -9.93
C HIS A 259 13.99 10.90 -10.13
N GLY A 260 14.77 10.48 -9.14
CA GLY A 260 15.60 9.29 -9.19
C GLY A 260 16.81 9.45 -10.13
N VAL A 261 17.07 10.65 -10.64
CA VAL A 261 18.15 10.89 -11.62
C VAL A 261 19.49 11.07 -10.88
N PRO A 262 20.52 10.26 -11.18
CA PRO A 262 21.82 10.40 -10.56
C PRO A 262 22.47 11.73 -10.93
N LEU A 263 22.81 12.54 -9.91
CA LEU A 263 23.56 13.76 -10.07
C LEU A 263 25.05 13.47 -9.87
N ILE A 264 25.85 13.67 -10.91
CA ILE A 264 27.28 13.47 -10.92
C ILE A 264 27.96 14.84 -10.95
N THR A 265 28.85 15.08 -9.99
CA THR A 265 29.53 16.37 -9.86
C THR A 265 30.94 16.19 -9.31
N ALA A 266 31.77 17.24 -9.40
CA ALA A 266 33.08 17.29 -8.76
C ALA A 266 33.01 17.97 -7.39
N GLU A 267 33.99 17.63 -6.51
CA GLU A 267 34.10 18.26 -5.18
C GLU A 267 34.12 19.79 -5.23
N TYR A 268 34.76 20.38 -6.23
CA TYR A 268 34.86 21.82 -6.41
C TYR A 268 33.61 22.48 -7.01
N PHE A 269 32.64 21.68 -7.43
CA PHE A 269 31.34 22.15 -7.94
C PHE A 269 30.20 21.98 -6.93
N VAL A 270 30.49 21.62 -5.69
CA VAL A 270 29.46 21.48 -4.68
C VAL A 270 29.42 22.71 -3.79
N HIS A 271 28.29 23.43 -3.85
CA HIS A 271 28.11 24.64 -3.04
C HIS A 271 27.39 24.33 -1.71
N GLY A 272 28.12 24.53 -0.62
CA GLY A 272 27.60 24.36 0.72
C GLY A 272 27.76 22.96 1.31
N ARG A 273 27.83 22.93 2.64
CA ARG A 273 28.05 21.72 3.45
C ARG A 273 26.88 20.72 3.32
N ASP A 274 25.69 21.23 3.14
CA ASP A 274 24.47 20.44 3.17
C ASP A 274 24.27 19.66 1.86
N ALA A 275 24.61 20.25 0.70
CA ALA A 275 24.64 19.56 -0.58
C ALA A 275 25.64 18.40 -0.56
N ALA A 276 26.85 18.64 -0.06
CA ALA A 276 27.89 17.60 0.07
C ALA A 276 27.45 16.47 1.01
N LEU A 277 26.77 16.78 2.11
CA LEU A 277 26.25 15.79 3.05
C LEU A 277 25.13 14.95 2.44
N LEU A 278 24.23 15.57 1.68
CA LEU A 278 23.14 14.85 1.00
C LEU A 278 23.69 13.92 -0.07
N LEU A 279 24.58 14.39 -0.93
CA LEU A 279 25.24 13.57 -1.94
C LEU A 279 25.90 12.35 -1.32
N LYS A 280 26.61 12.51 -0.21
CA LYS A 280 27.22 11.40 0.53
C LYS A 280 26.18 10.41 1.07
N LYS A 281 25.04 10.89 1.60
CA LYS A 281 23.95 10.04 2.11
C LYS A 281 23.24 9.25 1.00
N LEU A 282 23.27 9.79 -0.22
CA LEU A 282 22.69 9.18 -1.42
C LEU A 282 23.67 8.27 -2.18
N ASP A 283 24.86 8.02 -1.66
CA ASP A 283 25.94 7.31 -2.37
C ASP A 283 26.37 7.97 -3.69
N LEU A 284 26.17 9.29 -3.78
CA LEU A 284 26.55 10.16 -4.90
C LEU A 284 27.78 11.02 -4.55
N ALA A 285 28.75 10.47 -3.82
CA ALA A 285 29.89 11.27 -3.37
C ALA A 285 30.56 12.01 -4.53
N PRO A 286 30.83 13.33 -4.38
CA PRO A 286 31.48 14.13 -5.43
C PRO A 286 32.81 13.53 -5.87
N LEU A 287 33.08 13.62 -7.16
CA LEU A 287 34.30 13.08 -7.77
C LEU A 287 35.46 14.10 -7.71
N ARG A 288 36.66 13.60 -7.80
CA ARG A 288 37.85 14.41 -7.56
C ARG A 288 38.27 15.24 -8.76
N CYS A 289 38.01 14.73 -9.95
CA CYS A 289 38.46 15.35 -11.18
C CYS A 289 37.49 15.07 -12.34
N ARG A 290 37.68 15.82 -13.41
CA ARG A 290 36.89 15.75 -14.65
C ARG A 290 36.92 14.38 -15.29
N GLU A 291 38.07 13.74 -15.33
CA GLU A 291 38.24 12.42 -15.96
C GLU A 291 37.42 11.36 -15.23
N GLU A 292 37.30 11.46 -13.90
CA GLU A 292 36.43 10.58 -13.09
C GLU A 292 34.95 10.82 -13.42
N ILE A 293 34.52 12.06 -13.64
CA ILE A 293 33.15 12.42 -14.03
C ILE A 293 32.81 11.76 -15.36
N VAL A 294 33.62 11.96 -16.39
CA VAL A 294 33.39 11.41 -17.72
C VAL A 294 33.36 9.87 -17.66
N ALA A 295 34.30 9.26 -16.94
CA ALA A 295 34.35 7.81 -16.76
C ALA A 295 33.10 7.27 -16.07
N GLU A 296 32.59 7.96 -15.02
CA GLU A 296 31.41 7.55 -14.28
C GLU A 296 30.12 7.67 -15.10
N VAL A 297 29.95 8.77 -15.86
CA VAL A 297 28.84 8.95 -16.79
C VAL A 297 28.84 7.84 -17.85
N CYS A 298 29.99 7.56 -18.47
CA CYS A 298 30.12 6.49 -19.45
C CYS A 298 29.84 5.11 -18.85
N ARG A 299 30.31 4.87 -17.61
CA ARG A 299 30.06 3.61 -16.88
C ARG A 299 28.58 3.39 -16.60
N LEU A 300 27.86 4.41 -16.12
CA LEU A 300 26.43 4.31 -15.83
C LEU A 300 25.59 4.12 -17.10
N THR A 301 25.90 4.86 -18.15
CA THR A 301 25.15 4.78 -19.41
C THR A 301 25.42 3.53 -20.24
N SER A 302 26.52 2.82 -19.98
CA SER A 302 26.83 1.53 -20.63
C SER A 302 26.17 0.32 -19.98
N ASP A 303 25.65 0.44 -18.75
CA ASP A 303 24.97 -0.61 -17.99
C ASP A 303 23.53 -0.17 -17.65
N LEU A 304 22.64 -0.28 -18.62
CA LEU A 304 21.25 0.18 -18.52
C LEU A 304 20.46 -0.46 -17.38
N PRO A 305 20.58 -1.78 -17.10
CA PRO A 305 19.93 -2.39 -15.94
C PRO A 305 20.39 -1.76 -14.61
N ARG A 306 21.69 -1.46 -14.52
CA ARG A 306 22.28 -0.84 -13.33
C ARG A 306 21.86 0.61 -13.17
N LEU A 307 21.88 1.39 -14.26
CA LEU A 307 21.39 2.77 -14.26
C LEU A 307 19.92 2.82 -13.83
N SER A 308 19.12 1.93 -14.35
CA SER A 308 17.71 1.77 -14.05
C SER A 308 17.48 1.46 -12.57
N SER A 309 18.22 0.50 -12.03
CA SER A 309 18.15 0.17 -10.58
C SER A 309 18.61 1.33 -9.69
N PHE A 310 19.58 2.11 -10.18
CA PHE A 310 20.11 3.25 -9.45
C PHE A 310 19.12 4.41 -9.38
N HIS A 311 18.44 4.74 -10.49
CA HIS A 311 17.35 5.71 -10.52
C HIS A 311 16.29 5.38 -9.45
N GLN A 312 15.88 4.13 -9.40
CA GLN A 312 14.88 3.66 -8.46
C GLN A 312 15.36 3.76 -7.00
N LEU A 313 16.60 3.37 -6.75
CA LEU A 313 17.21 3.43 -5.42
C LEU A 313 17.29 4.87 -4.90
N LEU A 314 17.73 5.81 -5.73
CA LEU A 314 17.83 7.22 -5.38
C LEU A 314 16.48 7.82 -5.00
N HIS A 315 15.47 7.60 -5.80
CA HIS A 315 14.11 8.06 -5.51
C HIS A 315 13.64 7.55 -4.13
N TRP A 316 13.91 6.29 -3.80
CA TRP A 316 13.51 5.73 -2.50
C TRP A 316 14.33 6.27 -1.33
N GLN A 317 15.63 6.44 -1.52
CA GLN A 317 16.48 7.05 -0.49
C GLN A 317 16.02 8.48 -0.18
N MET A 318 15.66 9.26 -1.20
CA MET A 318 15.08 10.59 -1.00
C MET A 318 13.78 10.55 -0.20
N CYS A 319 12.87 9.69 -0.59
CA CYS A 319 11.63 9.52 0.15
C CYS A 319 11.86 9.12 1.61
N ASP A 320 12.88 8.34 1.94
CA ASP A 320 13.22 7.94 3.32
C ASP A 320 13.87 9.08 4.10
N LEU A 321 14.72 9.86 3.47
CA LEU A 321 15.42 10.99 4.11
C LEU A 321 14.47 12.15 4.43
N PHE A 322 13.47 12.39 3.59
CA PHE A 322 12.53 13.51 3.72
C PHE A 322 11.12 13.06 4.16
N ASP A 323 10.99 11.96 4.92
CA ASP A 323 9.75 11.60 5.59
C ASP A 323 9.32 12.70 6.58
N ALA A 324 8.20 13.36 6.26
CA ALA A 324 7.67 14.48 7.04
C ALA A 324 7.53 14.17 8.53
N GLY A 325 7.13 12.94 8.83
CA GLY A 325 6.97 12.51 10.19
C GLY A 325 8.30 12.26 10.91
N ALA A 326 9.39 11.84 10.22
CA ALA A 326 10.71 11.71 10.85
C ALA A 326 11.30 13.08 11.21
N ILE A 327 11.09 14.07 10.35
CA ILE A 327 11.51 15.46 10.57
C ILE A 327 10.70 16.05 11.73
N SER A 328 9.37 15.92 11.73
CA SER A 328 8.53 16.39 12.84
C SER A 328 8.95 15.79 14.17
N PHE A 329 9.21 14.47 14.21
CA PHE A 329 9.70 13.80 15.40
C PHE A 329 11.02 14.36 15.94
N SER A 330 11.98 14.68 15.06
CA SER A 330 13.27 15.28 15.43
C SER A 330 13.09 16.69 15.99
N ILE A 331 12.22 17.50 15.38
CA ILE A 331 11.87 18.85 15.84
C ILE A 331 11.21 18.78 17.22
N GLU A 332 10.25 17.90 17.42
CA GLU A 332 9.54 17.75 18.70
C GLU A 332 10.46 17.30 19.83
N ARG A 333 11.48 16.49 19.54
CA ARG A 333 12.51 16.14 20.53
C ARG A 333 13.39 17.33 20.92
N ALA A 334 13.72 18.16 19.94
CA ALA A 334 14.43 19.42 20.23
C ALA A 334 13.58 20.37 21.10
N TYR A 335 12.27 20.45 20.84
CA TYR A 335 11.33 21.18 21.71
C TYR A 335 11.29 20.61 23.12
N ALA A 336 11.36 19.29 23.28
CA ALA A 336 11.43 18.66 24.60
C ALA A 336 12.64 19.14 25.42
N ARG A 337 13.82 19.26 24.78
CA ARG A 337 15.04 19.78 25.45
C ARG A 337 14.88 21.22 25.89
N ILE A 338 14.25 22.08 25.07
CA ILE A 338 13.99 23.47 25.39
C ILE A 338 13.03 23.58 26.58
N LEU A 339 11.94 22.83 26.54
CA LEU A 339 10.92 22.85 27.57
C LEU A 339 11.37 22.22 28.88
N ALA A 340 12.36 21.30 28.84
CA ALA A 340 12.94 20.71 30.05
C ALA A 340 13.86 21.69 30.83
N ARG A 341 14.33 22.77 30.22
CA ARG A 341 15.09 23.83 30.88
C ARG A 341 14.19 24.57 31.88
N GLY A 342 14.17 24.15 33.11
CA GLY A 342 13.34 24.72 34.18
C GLY A 342 12.25 23.79 34.71
N HIS A 343 12.27 22.51 34.35
CA HIS A 343 11.40 21.50 34.92
C HIS A 343 11.68 21.37 36.43
N LYS A 344 10.63 21.28 37.25
CA LYS A 344 10.75 21.30 38.72
C LYS A 344 10.97 19.92 39.34
N GLU A 345 10.55 18.85 38.66
CA GLU A 345 10.75 17.47 39.11
C GLU A 345 12.16 16.96 38.75
N THR A 346 12.71 16.15 39.62
CA THR A 346 14.01 15.52 39.38
C THR A 346 13.89 14.33 38.41
N ALA A 347 14.99 13.90 37.79
CA ALA A 347 14.99 12.74 36.90
C ALA A 347 14.55 11.46 37.63
N GLU A 348 14.84 11.35 38.94
CA GLU A 348 14.45 10.19 39.74
C GLU A 348 12.94 10.15 40.00
N GLU A 349 12.31 11.29 40.35
CA GLU A 349 10.84 11.42 40.49
C GLU A 349 10.11 11.13 39.19
N LEU A 350 10.64 11.62 38.04
CA LEU A 350 10.11 11.36 36.72
C LEU A 350 10.22 9.86 36.36
N SER A 351 11.34 9.21 36.64
CA SER A 351 11.54 7.77 36.42
C SER A 351 10.58 6.92 37.23
N GLN A 352 10.35 7.28 38.50
CA GLN A 352 9.37 6.59 39.35
C GLN A 352 7.94 6.77 38.83
N ARG A 353 7.58 7.99 38.38
CA ARG A 353 6.27 8.26 37.78
C ARG A 353 6.06 7.50 36.48
N LEU A 354 7.09 7.38 35.64
CA LEU A 354 7.05 6.60 34.41
C LEU A 354 6.82 5.13 34.71
N ALA A 355 7.62 4.54 35.62
CA ALA A 355 7.51 3.14 36.01
C ALA A 355 6.12 2.81 36.59
N TYR A 356 5.56 3.69 37.44
CA TYR A 356 4.22 3.56 37.96
C TYR A 356 3.17 3.61 36.84
N GLY A 357 3.28 4.61 35.94
CA GLY A 357 2.40 4.75 34.79
C GLY A 357 2.40 3.53 33.88
N SER A 358 3.57 2.96 33.61
CA SER A 358 3.73 1.74 32.80
C SER A 358 3.07 0.53 33.46
N ALA A 359 3.30 0.32 34.76
CA ALA A 359 2.74 -0.80 35.52
C ALA A 359 1.20 -0.78 35.57
N TYR A 360 0.61 0.41 35.67
CA TYR A 360 -0.86 0.59 35.76
C TYR A 360 -1.52 1.01 34.45
N LYS A 361 -0.76 1.05 33.34
CA LYS A 361 -1.22 1.45 31.99
C LYS A 361 -1.79 2.88 31.94
N ASP A 362 -1.29 3.77 32.81
CA ASP A 362 -1.55 5.22 32.73
C ASP A 362 -0.62 5.83 31.68
N TRP A 363 -0.98 5.67 30.41
CA TRP A 363 -0.17 6.11 29.27
C TRP A 363 0.09 7.62 29.26
N ARG A 364 -0.80 8.44 29.88
CA ARG A 364 -0.60 9.88 29.98
C ARG A 364 0.55 10.21 30.96
N ALA A 365 0.60 9.50 32.08
CA ALA A 365 1.71 9.64 33.03
C ALA A 365 3.03 9.21 32.40
N VAL A 366 3.03 8.12 31.63
CA VAL A 366 4.19 7.63 30.89
C VAL A 366 4.65 8.68 29.87
N LEU A 367 3.76 9.16 29.01
CA LEU A 367 4.07 10.19 27.99
C LEU A 367 4.69 11.44 28.64
N SER A 368 4.05 11.98 29.68
CA SER A 368 4.51 13.19 30.36
C SER A 368 5.89 13.03 31.01
N ALA A 369 6.11 11.93 31.74
CA ALA A 369 7.38 11.69 32.45
C ALA A 369 8.52 11.35 31.49
N ALA A 370 8.27 10.50 30.49
CA ALA A 370 9.27 10.09 29.51
C ALA A 370 9.77 11.27 28.67
N HIS A 371 8.88 12.15 28.21
CA HIS A 371 9.30 13.33 27.46
C HIS A 371 10.10 14.34 28.28
N ALA A 372 9.79 14.49 29.57
CA ALA A 372 10.60 15.32 30.45
C ALA A 372 12.01 14.71 30.63
N LEU A 373 12.10 13.38 30.81
CA LEU A 373 13.37 12.67 30.89
C LEU A 373 14.17 12.74 29.59
N ASP A 374 13.52 12.60 28.43
CA ASP A 374 14.18 12.75 27.11
C ASP A 374 14.72 14.16 26.94
N GLY A 375 13.96 15.18 27.32
CA GLY A 375 14.40 16.57 27.30
C GLY A 375 15.61 16.83 28.22
N MET A 376 15.73 16.08 29.30
CA MET A 376 16.92 16.12 30.22
C MET A 376 18.06 15.21 29.74
N GLU A 377 17.87 14.48 28.62
CA GLU A 377 18.82 13.47 28.11
C GLU A 377 19.08 12.32 29.14
N ARG A 378 18.07 11.96 29.91
CA ARG A 378 18.11 10.94 30.97
C ARG A 378 17.13 9.78 30.74
N LEU A 379 16.56 9.67 29.54
CA LEU A 379 15.63 8.60 29.21
C LEU A 379 16.40 7.32 28.80
N GLU A 380 16.27 6.27 29.60
CA GLU A 380 16.93 5.00 29.40
C GLU A 380 16.24 4.14 28.31
N PRO A 381 16.94 3.16 27.68
CA PRO A 381 16.35 2.32 26.62
C PRO A 381 15.05 1.62 27.03
N GLU A 382 14.94 1.06 28.21
CA GLU A 382 13.71 0.42 28.70
C GLU A 382 12.56 1.42 28.85
N GLN A 383 12.85 2.62 29.32
CA GLN A 383 11.88 3.69 29.45
C GLN A 383 11.42 4.22 28.07
N ARG A 384 12.30 4.18 27.04
CA ARG A 384 11.91 4.44 25.64
C ARG A 384 10.94 3.40 25.11
N MET A 385 11.11 2.14 25.51
CA MET A 385 10.15 1.08 25.19
C MET A 385 8.79 1.30 25.85
N ASP A 386 8.78 1.72 27.12
CA ASP A 386 7.52 2.04 27.82
C ASP A 386 6.81 3.23 27.15
N LEU A 387 7.58 4.22 26.69
CA LEU A 387 7.08 5.35 25.89
C LEU A 387 6.55 4.88 24.54
N ALA A 388 7.23 3.98 23.86
CA ALA A 388 6.78 3.40 22.59
C ALA A 388 5.45 2.66 22.77
N TRP A 389 5.28 1.88 23.83
CA TRP A 389 4.02 1.23 24.16
C TRP A 389 2.91 2.23 24.50
N ALA A 390 3.22 3.30 25.20
CA ALA A 390 2.25 4.35 25.48
C ALA A 390 1.67 4.98 24.20
N TYR A 391 2.51 5.24 23.21
CA TYR A 391 2.09 5.72 21.89
C TYR A 391 1.29 4.66 21.12
N PHE A 392 1.71 3.39 21.18
CA PHE A 392 1.02 2.30 20.48
C PHE A 392 -0.43 2.13 20.99
N PHE A 393 -0.63 2.12 22.30
CA PHE A 393 -1.95 2.01 22.90
C PHE A 393 -2.79 3.30 22.81
N SER A 394 -2.17 4.40 22.43
CA SER A 394 -2.85 5.67 22.13
C SER A 394 -3.18 5.82 20.64
N ASP A 395 -3.02 4.75 19.83
CA ASP A 395 -3.24 4.68 18.39
C ASP A 395 -2.32 5.56 17.52
N LEU A 396 -1.16 5.94 18.06
CA LEU A 396 -0.10 6.68 17.36
C LEU A 396 1.07 5.75 16.99
N LYS A 397 0.81 4.77 16.12
CA LYS A 397 1.74 3.68 15.78
C LYS A 397 3.06 4.16 15.19
N THR A 398 3.04 5.21 14.38
CA THR A 398 4.25 5.81 13.80
C THR A 398 5.19 6.34 14.88
N MET A 399 4.65 7.05 15.88
CA MET A 399 5.42 7.55 17.01
C MET A 399 5.95 6.38 17.88
N ALA A 400 5.12 5.36 18.10
CA ALA A 400 5.53 4.15 18.81
C ALA A 400 6.77 3.50 18.17
N GLY A 401 6.73 3.34 16.84
CA GLY A 401 7.84 2.75 16.11
C GLY A 401 9.12 3.59 16.18
N ARG A 402 9.03 4.90 16.10
CA ARG A 402 10.18 5.80 16.21
C ARG A 402 10.86 5.73 17.57
N TRP A 403 10.07 5.72 18.65
CA TRP A 403 10.61 5.54 20.00
C TRP A 403 11.23 4.15 20.20
N ALA A 404 10.62 3.12 19.63
CA ALA A 404 11.19 1.78 19.64
C ALA A 404 12.54 1.70 18.92
N LEU A 405 12.71 2.40 17.79
CA LEU A 405 14.01 2.51 17.11
C LEU A 405 15.10 3.12 18.01
N LEU A 406 14.75 4.12 18.81
CA LEU A 406 15.66 4.77 19.75
C LEU A 406 15.93 3.95 21.02
N ALA A 407 15.21 2.86 21.24
CA ALA A 407 15.33 2.00 22.41
C ALA A 407 16.40 0.89 22.23
N GLU A 408 17.47 1.16 21.51
CA GLU A 408 18.61 0.23 21.39
C GLU A 408 19.22 -0.07 22.76
N GLY A 409 19.60 -1.34 22.98
CA GLY A 409 20.18 -1.80 24.25
C GLY A 409 19.16 -2.25 25.29
N VAL A 410 17.89 -2.46 24.92
CA VAL A 410 16.93 -3.11 25.82
C VAL A 410 17.31 -4.57 26.10
N PRO A 411 16.87 -5.16 27.23
CA PRO A 411 17.07 -6.58 27.50
C PRO A 411 16.53 -7.47 26.38
N GLN A 412 17.16 -8.65 26.20
CA GLN A 412 16.83 -9.58 25.11
C GLN A 412 15.34 -9.97 25.09
N GLU A 413 14.70 -10.07 26.24
CA GLU A 413 13.27 -10.39 26.36
C GLU A 413 12.35 -9.30 25.75
N ARG A 414 12.83 -8.06 25.64
CA ARG A 414 12.11 -6.93 25.06
C ARG A 414 12.49 -6.64 23.62
N GLU A 415 13.55 -7.24 23.09
CA GLU A 415 14.05 -6.96 21.73
C GLU A 415 13.03 -7.32 20.65
N GLY A 416 12.30 -8.43 20.81
CA GLY A 416 11.20 -8.79 19.89
C GLY A 416 10.09 -7.74 19.83
N ALA A 417 9.73 -7.17 20.97
CA ALA A 417 8.75 -6.10 21.04
C ALA A 417 9.27 -4.79 20.43
N ARG A 418 10.55 -4.48 20.63
CA ARG A 418 11.22 -3.33 20.02
C ARG A 418 11.21 -3.41 18.50
N LEU A 419 11.60 -4.54 17.95
CA LEU A 419 11.59 -4.78 16.50
C LEU A 419 10.17 -4.70 15.93
N TYR A 420 9.17 -5.29 16.61
CA TYR A 420 7.77 -5.18 16.22
C TYR A 420 7.29 -3.73 16.14
N LEU A 421 7.51 -2.94 17.20
CA LEU A 421 7.10 -1.55 17.24
C LEU A 421 7.87 -0.69 16.23
N SER A 422 9.16 -0.97 15.99
CA SER A 422 9.99 -0.22 15.05
C SER A 422 9.47 -0.28 13.61
N VAL A 423 8.75 -1.33 13.25
CA VAL A 423 8.05 -1.44 11.95
C VAL A 423 7.10 -0.27 11.73
N ALA A 424 6.39 0.16 12.78
CA ALA A 424 5.41 1.24 12.67
C ALA A 424 6.02 2.60 12.26
N SER A 425 7.30 2.84 12.57
CA SER A 425 7.96 4.10 12.21
C SER A 425 8.23 4.26 10.71
N LYS A 426 8.32 3.15 10.00
CA LYS A 426 8.60 3.12 8.56
C LYS A 426 7.33 2.94 7.71
N THR A 427 6.16 2.87 8.35
CA THR A 427 4.90 2.54 7.70
C THR A 427 3.85 3.61 7.95
N PRO A 428 3.73 4.61 7.10
CA PRO A 428 2.60 5.52 7.14
C PRO A 428 1.29 4.73 7.10
N PRO A 429 0.27 5.07 7.91
CA PRO A 429 -0.98 4.33 7.97
C PRO A 429 -1.61 4.15 6.59
N GLY A 430 -1.91 2.91 6.22
CA GLY A 430 -2.62 2.58 4.99
C GLY A 430 -1.79 2.62 3.70
N THR A 431 -0.47 2.78 3.76
CA THR A 431 0.41 2.71 2.59
C THR A 431 1.03 1.32 2.41
N ALA A 432 1.53 1.03 1.24
CA ALA A 432 2.15 -0.26 0.95
C ALA A 432 3.62 -0.33 1.31
N PHE A 433 4.21 0.78 1.57
CA PHE A 433 5.46 0.80 2.31
C PHE A 433 5.30 0.06 3.66
N GLU A 434 4.11 0.16 4.26
CA GLU A 434 3.74 -0.66 5.41
C GLU A 434 3.91 -2.17 5.13
N ILE A 435 3.42 -2.64 3.99
CA ILE A 435 3.51 -4.06 3.60
C ILE A 435 4.98 -4.46 3.42
N PHE A 436 5.76 -3.65 2.71
CA PHE A 436 7.17 -3.91 2.48
C PHE A 436 7.99 -3.87 3.78
N ALA A 437 7.81 -2.83 4.59
CA ALA A 437 8.52 -2.69 5.85
C ALA A 437 8.18 -3.84 6.82
N ARG A 438 6.91 -4.26 6.89
CA ARG A 438 6.49 -5.43 7.68
C ARG A 438 7.15 -6.72 7.21
N ALA A 439 7.19 -6.93 5.88
CA ALA A 439 7.86 -8.09 5.31
C ALA A 439 9.35 -8.11 5.67
N ARG A 440 10.04 -7.01 5.49
CA ARG A 440 11.47 -6.87 5.80
C ARG A 440 11.76 -7.10 7.28
N TYR A 441 11.04 -6.40 8.17
CA TYR A 441 11.24 -6.56 9.61
C TYR A 441 10.74 -7.90 10.16
N GLY A 442 9.74 -8.50 9.51
CA GLY A 442 9.33 -9.87 9.83
C GLY A 442 10.46 -10.86 9.62
N MET A 443 11.20 -10.74 8.52
CA MET A 443 12.39 -11.55 8.26
C MET A 443 13.48 -11.33 9.32
N ASP A 444 13.75 -10.10 9.70
CA ASP A 444 14.72 -9.77 10.75
C ASP A 444 14.34 -10.39 12.10
N LEU A 445 13.05 -10.43 12.44
CA LEU A 445 12.54 -11.10 13.65
C LEU A 445 12.78 -12.61 13.64
N ILE A 446 12.63 -13.25 12.48
CA ILE A 446 12.87 -14.69 12.30
C ILE A 446 14.36 -14.99 12.47
N GLU A 447 15.20 -14.22 11.80
CA GLU A 447 16.66 -14.39 11.85
C GLU A 447 17.22 -14.18 13.27
N ALA A 448 16.60 -13.26 14.02
CA ALA A 448 16.97 -13.02 15.41
C ALA A 448 16.57 -14.14 16.38
N GLY A 449 15.72 -15.08 15.97
CA GLY A 449 15.29 -16.22 16.80
C GLY A 449 14.54 -15.82 18.08
N LEU A 450 13.91 -14.66 18.09
CA LEU A 450 13.32 -14.07 19.29
C LEU A 450 12.00 -14.75 19.71
N PRO A 451 11.75 -14.95 21.01
CA PRO A 451 10.50 -15.51 21.49
C PRO A 451 9.35 -14.58 21.09
N ALA A 452 8.35 -15.17 20.40
CA ALA A 452 7.25 -14.40 19.91
C ALA A 452 6.20 -14.14 20.99
N VAL A 453 6.10 -12.90 21.46
CA VAL A 453 4.87 -12.43 22.08
C VAL A 453 3.75 -12.41 21.02
N PRO A 454 2.46 -12.58 21.40
CA PRO A 454 1.38 -12.72 20.45
C PRO A 454 1.35 -11.60 19.37
N GLU A 455 1.58 -10.36 19.74
CA GLU A 455 1.61 -9.20 18.84
C GLU A 455 2.74 -9.26 17.82
N VAL A 456 3.92 -9.72 18.24
CA VAL A 456 5.07 -9.93 17.36
C VAL A 456 4.80 -11.07 16.39
N ARG A 457 4.19 -12.16 16.85
CA ARG A 457 3.81 -13.29 15.99
C ARG A 457 2.75 -12.92 14.96
N LYS A 458 1.77 -12.11 15.33
CA LYS A 458 0.78 -11.53 14.40
C LYS A 458 1.46 -10.67 13.33
N ALA A 459 2.44 -9.86 13.70
CA ALA A 459 3.22 -9.05 12.76
C ALA A 459 4.03 -9.91 11.80
N LEU A 460 4.64 -10.97 12.31
CA LEU A 460 5.41 -11.95 11.54
C LEU A 460 4.54 -12.65 10.50
N ILE A 461 3.38 -13.17 10.89
CA ILE A 461 2.40 -13.78 9.99
C ILE A 461 2.04 -12.80 8.86
N ARG A 462 1.72 -11.54 9.21
CA ARG A 462 1.41 -10.52 8.23
C ARG A 462 2.58 -10.20 7.31
N ALA A 463 3.81 -10.22 7.83
CA ALA A 463 5.02 -10.00 7.05
C ALA A 463 5.23 -11.10 6.02
N TYR A 464 5.11 -12.37 6.40
CA TYR A 464 5.19 -13.49 5.47
C TYR A 464 4.17 -13.37 4.34
N ILE A 465 2.90 -13.13 4.69
CA ILE A 465 1.82 -12.99 3.71
C ILE A 465 2.10 -11.83 2.76
N SER A 466 2.55 -10.70 3.31
CA SER A 466 2.83 -9.48 2.53
C SER A 466 4.05 -9.64 1.63
N ASN A 467 5.01 -10.48 2.02
CA ASN A 467 6.20 -10.81 1.23
C ASN A 467 5.95 -11.89 0.17
N GLY A 468 4.75 -12.51 0.16
CA GLY A 468 4.45 -13.63 -0.72
C GLY A 468 4.99 -14.97 -0.25
N GLU A 469 5.52 -15.06 0.97
CA GLU A 469 6.00 -16.27 1.63
C GLU A 469 4.80 -17.04 2.24
N LEU A 470 3.86 -17.43 1.39
CA LEU A 470 2.56 -17.93 1.84
C LEU A 470 2.65 -19.29 2.56
N VAL A 471 3.62 -20.12 2.24
CA VAL A 471 3.86 -21.42 2.92
C VAL A 471 4.24 -21.18 4.37
N GLN A 472 5.21 -20.30 4.61
CA GLN A 472 5.66 -19.92 5.95
C GLN A 472 4.56 -19.19 6.71
N GLY A 473 3.87 -18.26 6.04
CA GLY A 473 2.72 -17.55 6.60
C GLY A 473 1.60 -18.48 7.06
N ALA A 474 1.28 -19.51 6.27
CA ALA A 474 0.29 -20.53 6.61
C ALA A 474 0.75 -21.39 7.81
N ALA A 475 1.99 -21.86 7.80
CA ALA A 475 2.55 -22.68 8.89
C ALA A 475 2.58 -21.91 10.23
N GLU A 476 3.01 -20.64 10.22
CA GLU A 476 3.03 -19.78 11.39
C GLU A 476 1.61 -19.45 11.89
N THR A 477 0.66 -19.22 10.97
CA THR A 477 -0.74 -19.00 11.33
C THR A 477 -1.33 -20.23 12.01
N ALA A 478 -1.07 -21.45 11.48
CA ALA A 478 -1.53 -22.71 12.05
C ALA A 478 -0.95 -22.93 13.45
N ALA A 479 0.36 -22.75 13.61
CA ALA A 479 1.04 -22.91 14.90
C ALA A 479 0.48 -21.92 15.93
N PHE A 480 0.26 -20.67 15.52
CA PHE A 480 -0.27 -19.63 16.37
C PHE A 480 -1.74 -19.89 16.79
N ALA A 481 -2.61 -20.29 15.85
CA ALA A 481 -4.00 -20.62 16.14
C ALA A 481 -4.08 -21.80 17.13
N ARG A 482 -3.29 -22.85 16.93
CA ARG A 482 -3.26 -24.02 17.84
C ARG A 482 -2.73 -23.70 19.24
N GLN A 483 -1.73 -22.85 19.35
CA GLN A 483 -1.12 -22.47 20.64
C GLN A 483 -2.04 -21.58 21.48
N HIS A 484 -2.85 -20.76 20.89
CA HIS A 484 -3.67 -19.75 21.56
C HIS A 484 -5.15 -20.12 21.66
N PHE A 485 -5.55 -21.25 21.05
CA PHE A 485 -6.90 -21.75 21.16
C PHE A 485 -7.22 -22.17 22.59
N GLY A 486 -8.14 -21.45 23.23
CA GLY A 486 -8.63 -21.74 24.58
C GLY A 486 -7.91 -21.04 25.75
N ALA A 487 -6.85 -20.27 25.52
CA ALA A 487 -6.04 -19.76 26.64
C ALA A 487 -6.20 -18.27 26.99
N PHE A 488 -6.74 -17.37 26.18
CA PHE A 488 -6.88 -15.91 26.52
C PHE A 488 -7.42 -15.07 25.33
N TRP A 489 -7.87 -15.69 24.27
CA TRP A 489 -8.32 -14.99 23.09
C TRP A 489 -9.82 -14.90 23.01
N ASP A 490 -10.26 -13.74 22.56
CA ASP A 490 -11.60 -13.62 22.02
C ASP A 490 -11.77 -14.70 20.94
N VAL A 491 -12.74 -15.59 21.16
CA VAL A 491 -13.07 -16.71 20.25
C VAL A 491 -13.30 -16.20 18.83
N LEU A 492 -13.80 -14.97 18.68
CA LEU A 492 -14.03 -14.35 17.38
C LEU A 492 -12.71 -14.03 16.66
N GLU A 493 -11.71 -13.52 17.36
CA GLU A 493 -10.39 -13.25 16.78
C GLU A 493 -9.69 -14.55 16.35
N CYS A 494 -9.80 -15.61 17.17
CA CYS A 494 -9.26 -16.93 16.82
C CYS A 494 -9.92 -17.49 15.54
N ARG A 495 -11.24 -17.40 15.40
CA ARG A 495 -11.97 -17.78 14.18
C ARG A 495 -11.53 -17.00 12.96
N GLY A 496 -11.29 -15.69 13.13
CA GLY A 496 -10.78 -14.82 12.07
C GLY A 496 -9.39 -15.23 11.58
N TYR A 497 -8.47 -15.55 12.48
CA TYR A 497 -7.12 -16.02 12.11
C TYR A 497 -7.15 -17.39 11.45
N TYR A 498 -7.97 -18.31 11.97
CA TYR A 498 -8.12 -19.64 11.36
C TYR A 498 -8.75 -19.55 9.95
N SER A 499 -9.76 -18.72 9.79
CA SER A 499 -10.37 -18.42 8.49
C SER A 499 -9.32 -17.84 7.52
N GLY A 500 -8.47 -16.93 7.99
CA GLY A 500 -7.34 -16.39 7.21
C GLY A 500 -6.32 -17.47 6.84
N LEU A 501 -6.02 -18.43 7.72
CA LEU A 501 -5.18 -19.57 7.42
C LEU A 501 -5.77 -20.38 6.26
N LEU A 502 -7.03 -20.80 6.36
CA LEU A 502 -7.69 -21.61 5.34
C LEU A 502 -7.72 -20.92 3.97
N PHE A 503 -7.90 -19.59 3.96
CA PHE A 503 -7.80 -18.82 2.74
C PHE A 503 -6.38 -18.86 2.13
N GLN A 504 -5.33 -18.73 2.95
CA GLN A 504 -3.94 -18.77 2.52
C GLN A 504 -3.52 -20.13 2.00
N LEU A 505 -4.04 -21.24 2.56
CA LEU A 505 -3.73 -22.60 2.11
C LEU A 505 -4.11 -22.83 0.62
N ASN A 506 -5.02 -22.05 0.07
CA ASN A 506 -5.31 -22.11 -1.36
C ASN A 506 -4.17 -21.57 -2.24
N ALA A 507 -3.28 -20.77 -1.69
CA ALA A 507 -2.10 -20.27 -2.39
C ALA A 507 -0.85 -21.14 -2.17
N VAL A 508 -0.97 -22.21 -1.40
CA VAL A 508 0.10 -23.17 -1.14
C VAL A 508 -0.16 -24.44 -1.97
N ASP A 509 0.87 -24.97 -2.60
CA ASP A 509 0.77 -26.23 -3.37
C ASP A 509 0.75 -27.43 -2.42
N LEU A 510 -0.45 -27.78 -1.96
CA LEU A 510 -0.73 -28.88 -1.04
C LEU A 510 -1.74 -29.84 -1.66
N PRO A 511 -1.72 -31.15 -1.30
CA PRO A 511 -2.79 -32.07 -1.65
C PRO A 511 -4.15 -31.64 -1.12
N ALA A 512 -5.23 -31.93 -1.84
CA ALA A 512 -6.59 -31.55 -1.47
C ALA A 512 -6.98 -32.09 -0.08
N GLU A 513 -6.55 -33.30 0.26
CA GLU A 513 -6.79 -33.97 1.54
C GLU A 513 -6.13 -33.24 2.74
N GLU A 514 -5.01 -32.59 2.51
CA GLU A 514 -4.35 -31.81 3.57
C GLU A 514 -5.12 -30.52 3.86
N VAL A 515 -5.56 -29.81 2.81
CA VAL A 515 -6.42 -28.63 2.95
C VAL A 515 -7.75 -29.00 3.62
N TYR A 516 -8.34 -30.14 3.22
CA TYR A 516 -9.57 -30.65 3.84
C TYR A 516 -9.38 -30.97 5.33
N ARG A 517 -8.31 -31.69 5.70
CA ARG A 517 -8.00 -32.03 7.09
C ARG A 517 -7.83 -30.76 7.95
N GLU A 518 -7.14 -29.75 7.44
CA GLU A 518 -7.00 -28.48 8.15
C GLU A 518 -8.34 -27.74 8.24
N SER A 519 -9.18 -27.79 7.20
CA SER A 519 -10.51 -27.16 7.21
C SER A 519 -11.44 -27.72 8.28
N LEU A 520 -11.35 -29.02 8.61
CA LEU A 520 -12.14 -29.64 9.69
C LEU A 520 -11.89 -28.98 11.05
N GLY A 521 -10.67 -28.47 11.30
CA GLY A 521 -10.34 -27.75 12.52
C GLY A 521 -11.14 -26.47 12.71
N TYR A 522 -11.64 -25.83 11.64
CA TYR A 522 -12.49 -24.67 11.77
C TYR A 522 -13.83 -25.00 12.43
N GLY A 523 -14.43 -26.15 12.11
CA GLY A 523 -15.67 -26.60 12.73
C GLY A 523 -15.54 -26.82 14.25
N GLU A 524 -14.35 -27.15 14.74
CA GLU A 524 -14.06 -27.38 16.15
C GLU A 524 -14.04 -26.05 16.97
N LEU A 525 -13.97 -24.91 16.28
CA LEU A 525 -13.96 -23.59 16.91
C LEU A 525 -15.35 -23.10 17.41
N PHE A 526 -16.35 -23.97 17.34
CA PHE A 526 -17.74 -23.66 17.73
C PHE A 526 -18.28 -24.57 18.86
N PRO A 527 -17.52 -24.77 19.94
CA PRO A 527 -17.99 -25.61 21.04
C PRO A 527 -19.21 -24.98 21.71
N GLY A 528 -20.23 -25.77 21.95
CA GLY A 528 -21.43 -25.34 22.67
C GLY A 528 -22.44 -24.53 21.88
N VAL A 529 -22.19 -24.27 20.58
CA VAL A 529 -23.18 -23.65 19.69
C VAL A 529 -24.35 -24.59 19.52
N GLN A 530 -25.56 -24.08 19.76
CA GLN A 530 -26.81 -24.84 19.57
C GLN A 530 -27.49 -24.36 18.27
N PRO A 531 -27.64 -25.23 17.28
CA PRO A 531 -28.37 -24.89 16.07
C PRO A 531 -29.84 -24.56 16.33
N TYR A 532 -30.36 -23.61 15.58
CA TYR A 532 -31.80 -23.29 15.60
C TYR A 532 -32.63 -24.49 15.11
N ALA A 533 -33.78 -24.72 15.76
CA ALA A 533 -34.79 -25.69 15.31
C ALA A 533 -35.68 -25.07 14.22
N HIS A 534 -36.09 -25.89 13.24
CA HIS A 534 -36.85 -25.44 12.08
C HIS A 534 -38.18 -26.18 11.91
N ALA A 535 -38.56 -27.09 12.83
CA ALA A 535 -39.76 -27.96 12.72
C ALA A 535 -41.10 -27.18 12.71
N GLU A 536 -41.18 -26.00 13.33
CA GLU A 536 -42.40 -25.19 13.48
C GLU A 536 -42.54 -24.07 12.44
N ARG A 537 -41.82 -24.15 11.33
CA ARG A 537 -41.82 -23.06 10.32
C ARG A 537 -43.15 -23.03 9.56
N ARG A 538 -43.64 -21.82 9.32
CA ARG A 538 -44.87 -21.65 8.52
C ARG A 538 -44.57 -21.92 7.05
N LYS A 539 -45.49 -22.57 6.34
CA LYS A 539 -45.43 -22.72 4.90
C LYS A 539 -45.69 -21.36 4.28
N LYS A 540 -44.85 -20.99 3.32
CA LYS A 540 -44.88 -19.70 2.61
C LYS A 540 -45.23 -19.92 1.14
N ASP A 541 -45.78 -18.89 0.51
CA ASP A 541 -46.10 -18.93 -0.92
C ASP A 541 -44.84 -18.79 -1.79
N LYS A 542 -43.76 -18.19 -1.22
CA LYS A 542 -42.46 -17.96 -1.90
C LYS A 542 -41.33 -18.47 -1.04
N ILE A 543 -40.29 -18.98 -1.68
CA ILE A 543 -39.06 -19.40 -1.01
C ILE A 543 -38.22 -18.14 -0.69
N ARG A 544 -37.81 -17.99 0.56
CA ARG A 544 -36.96 -16.89 1.01
C ARG A 544 -35.49 -17.30 0.91
N ILE A 545 -34.77 -16.62 0.02
CA ILE A 545 -33.34 -16.81 -0.12
C ILE A 545 -32.60 -15.67 0.59
N GLY A 546 -31.72 -16.02 1.51
CA GLY A 546 -30.82 -15.07 2.17
C GLY A 546 -29.41 -15.15 1.57
N TYR A 547 -28.85 -14.04 1.15
CA TYR A 547 -27.43 -13.92 0.77
C TYR A 547 -26.67 -13.17 1.85
N ILE A 548 -25.54 -13.72 2.33
CA ILE A 548 -24.71 -13.12 3.35
C ILE A 548 -23.28 -12.91 2.83
N SER A 549 -22.76 -11.70 2.95
CA SER A 549 -21.38 -11.33 2.54
C SER A 549 -20.98 -9.95 3.07
N GLY A 550 -19.67 -9.72 3.21
CA GLY A 550 -19.08 -8.39 3.39
C GLY A 550 -18.88 -7.60 2.09
N ASP A 551 -19.17 -8.19 0.92
CA ASP A 551 -18.73 -7.67 -0.40
C ASP A 551 -19.85 -7.08 -1.25
N PHE A 552 -21.00 -6.75 -0.67
CA PHE A 552 -22.08 -6.01 -1.35
C PHE A 552 -21.75 -4.52 -1.49
N ARG A 553 -20.61 -4.21 -2.07
CA ARG A 553 -19.96 -2.92 -2.24
C ARG A 553 -19.09 -2.91 -3.48
N GLU A 554 -18.28 -1.85 -3.69
CA GLU A 554 -17.22 -1.84 -4.70
C GLU A 554 -16.19 -2.94 -4.44
N HIS A 555 -16.40 -4.08 -5.08
CA HIS A 555 -15.58 -5.27 -4.95
C HIS A 555 -15.73 -6.14 -6.21
N VAL A 556 -14.73 -6.98 -6.53
CA VAL A 556 -14.78 -7.88 -7.70
C VAL A 556 -16.03 -8.79 -7.71
N MET A 557 -16.51 -9.16 -6.53
CA MET A 557 -17.71 -10.01 -6.38
C MET A 557 -18.98 -9.39 -6.97
N GLN A 558 -19.09 -8.06 -7.13
CA GLN A 558 -20.24 -7.40 -7.77
C GLN A 558 -20.50 -7.94 -9.18
N TYR A 559 -19.46 -8.33 -9.91
CA TYR A 559 -19.58 -8.87 -11.27
C TYR A 559 -20.13 -10.30 -11.31
N PHE A 560 -20.18 -11.00 -10.18
CA PHE A 560 -20.68 -12.36 -10.04
C PHE A 560 -21.99 -12.46 -9.24
N MET A 561 -22.27 -11.46 -8.40
CA MET A 561 -23.49 -11.43 -7.57
C MET A 561 -24.72 -10.94 -8.32
N TRP A 562 -24.53 -10.29 -9.44
CA TRP A 562 -25.60 -9.64 -10.19
C TRP A 562 -26.82 -10.53 -10.49
N PRO A 563 -26.66 -11.79 -10.98
CA PRO A 563 -27.78 -12.66 -11.26
C PRO A 563 -28.66 -12.91 -10.04
N PHE A 564 -28.05 -13.07 -8.87
CA PHE A 564 -28.74 -13.33 -7.61
C PHE A 564 -29.58 -12.14 -7.11
N LEU A 565 -29.11 -10.93 -7.36
CA LEU A 565 -29.75 -9.72 -6.85
C LEU A 565 -30.80 -9.14 -7.82
N ALA A 566 -30.53 -9.22 -9.13
CA ALA A 566 -31.36 -8.59 -10.15
C ALA A 566 -32.22 -9.58 -10.94
N GLY A 567 -31.74 -10.81 -11.15
CA GLY A 567 -32.32 -11.76 -12.12
C GLY A 567 -33.35 -12.74 -11.57
N PHE A 568 -33.63 -12.78 -10.28
CA PHE A 568 -34.51 -13.78 -9.67
C PHE A 568 -36.00 -13.61 -10.04
N ASP A 569 -36.72 -14.73 -10.10
CA ASP A 569 -38.19 -14.76 -10.31
C ASP A 569 -38.94 -14.27 -9.07
N ARG A 570 -39.40 -13.02 -9.11
CA ARG A 570 -40.10 -12.34 -8.02
C ARG A 570 -41.45 -12.98 -7.68
N ASN A 571 -41.99 -13.83 -8.52
CA ASN A 571 -43.24 -14.57 -8.23
C ASN A 571 -43.00 -15.75 -7.33
N SER A 572 -41.86 -16.41 -7.45
CA SER A 572 -41.52 -17.64 -6.72
C SER A 572 -40.56 -17.40 -5.53
N PHE A 573 -39.78 -16.32 -5.55
CA PHE A 573 -38.76 -16.06 -4.56
C PHE A 573 -38.85 -14.68 -3.91
N GLU A 574 -38.38 -14.60 -2.66
CA GLU A 574 -38.06 -13.37 -1.96
C GLU A 574 -36.56 -13.38 -1.64
N VAL A 575 -35.85 -12.32 -2.04
CA VAL A 575 -34.41 -12.20 -1.81
C VAL A 575 -34.12 -11.25 -0.66
N TYR A 576 -33.39 -11.75 0.34
CA TYR A 576 -32.91 -11.04 1.51
C TYR A 576 -31.39 -10.93 1.46
N VAL A 577 -30.85 -9.74 1.70
CA VAL A 577 -29.41 -9.49 1.78
C VAL A 577 -29.00 -9.15 3.20
N TYR A 578 -27.98 -9.82 3.71
CA TYR A 578 -27.33 -9.59 4.98
C TYR A 578 -25.91 -9.04 4.73
N SER A 579 -25.81 -7.71 4.70
CA SER A 579 -24.54 -7.03 4.39
C SER A 579 -23.70 -6.86 5.65
N LEU A 580 -22.49 -7.43 5.65
CA LEU A 580 -21.52 -7.34 6.74
C LEU A 580 -20.43 -6.29 6.48
N GLY A 581 -20.35 -5.73 5.27
CA GLY A 581 -19.37 -4.72 4.87
C GLY A 581 -19.85 -3.30 5.07
N LYS A 582 -18.90 -2.35 5.03
CA LYS A 582 -19.24 -0.91 5.01
C LYS A 582 -19.95 -0.56 3.71
N GLU A 583 -20.99 0.25 3.83
CA GLU A 583 -21.78 0.72 2.69
C GLU A 583 -21.03 1.76 1.85
N ASP A 584 -21.27 1.70 0.53
CA ASP A 584 -20.79 2.66 -0.47
C ASP A 584 -21.88 2.98 -1.52
N GLN A 585 -21.50 3.62 -2.61
CA GLN A 585 -22.43 3.97 -3.69
C GLN A 585 -23.05 2.73 -4.38
N TYR A 586 -22.32 1.63 -4.51
CA TYR A 586 -22.81 0.38 -5.09
C TYR A 586 -23.82 -0.32 -4.17
N THR A 587 -23.57 -0.28 -2.86
CA THR A 587 -24.50 -0.79 -1.84
C THR A 587 -25.88 -0.16 -1.97
N ALA A 588 -25.94 1.18 -2.17
CA ALA A 588 -27.20 1.91 -2.32
C ALA A 588 -27.98 1.41 -3.56
N PHE A 589 -27.28 1.08 -4.64
CA PHE A 589 -27.88 0.53 -5.83
C PHE A 589 -28.39 -0.91 -5.62
N PHE A 590 -27.58 -1.80 -5.06
CA PHE A 590 -27.96 -3.20 -4.80
C PHE A 590 -29.20 -3.32 -3.91
N ARG A 591 -29.33 -2.41 -2.94
CA ARG A 591 -30.51 -2.34 -2.05
C ARG A 591 -31.81 -2.18 -2.82
N THR A 592 -31.81 -1.53 -3.99
CA THR A 592 -33.00 -1.34 -4.81
C THR A 592 -33.44 -2.59 -5.56
N LEU A 593 -32.57 -3.60 -5.68
CA LEU A 593 -32.80 -4.79 -6.49
C LEU A 593 -33.50 -5.93 -5.73
N VAL A 594 -33.40 -5.95 -4.42
CA VAL A 594 -33.79 -7.09 -3.57
C VAL A 594 -35.08 -6.81 -2.78
N THR A 595 -35.68 -7.87 -2.23
CA THR A 595 -36.91 -7.78 -1.45
C THR A 595 -36.65 -7.12 -0.09
N GLN A 596 -35.56 -7.51 0.59
CA GLN A 596 -35.18 -6.98 1.90
C GLN A 596 -33.65 -6.80 2.00
N TRP A 597 -33.23 -5.73 2.65
CA TRP A 597 -31.85 -5.45 2.94
C TRP A 597 -31.62 -5.29 4.44
N ARG A 598 -30.65 -6.00 5.00
CA ARG A 598 -30.22 -5.91 6.39
C ARG A 598 -28.75 -5.43 6.43
N ASP A 599 -28.52 -4.21 6.85
CA ASP A 599 -27.18 -3.72 7.19
C ASP A 599 -26.78 -4.26 8.56
N LEU A 600 -25.82 -5.16 8.56
CA LEU A 600 -25.25 -5.80 9.75
C LEU A 600 -23.77 -5.44 9.96
N SER A 601 -23.24 -4.45 9.25
CA SER A 601 -21.83 -4.05 9.34
C SER A 601 -21.39 -3.65 10.75
N ALA A 602 -22.29 -3.11 11.56
CA ALA A 602 -22.05 -2.80 12.97
C ALA A 602 -22.13 -4.02 13.91
N HIS A 603 -22.55 -5.19 13.42
CA HIS A 603 -22.82 -6.41 14.21
C HIS A 603 -21.78 -7.52 13.96
N THR A 604 -20.72 -7.25 13.24
CA THR A 604 -19.67 -8.25 12.90
C THR A 604 -18.94 -8.80 14.13
N GLY A 605 -19.03 -8.14 15.26
CA GLY A 605 -18.56 -8.63 16.56
C GLY A 605 -19.54 -9.55 17.31
N ASP A 606 -20.82 -9.66 16.85
CA ASP A 606 -21.87 -10.48 17.47
C ASP A 606 -22.54 -11.40 16.42
N MET A 607 -21.83 -12.47 16.06
CA MET A 607 -22.31 -13.40 15.05
C MET A 607 -23.51 -14.24 15.49
N GLU A 608 -23.74 -14.41 16.78
CA GLU A 608 -24.97 -14.98 17.32
C GLU A 608 -26.16 -14.06 17.08
N GLY A 609 -25.99 -12.75 17.31
CA GLY A 609 -27.00 -11.72 17.02
C GLY A 609 -27.32 -11.65 15.52
N VAL A 610 -26.31 -11.81 14.65
CA VAL A 610 -26.48 -11.94 13.19
C VAL A 610 -27.36 -13.17 12.88
N ALA A 611 -27.01 -14.36 13.42
CA ALA A 611 -27.76 -15.59 13.22
C ALA A 611 -29.23 -15.46 13.71
N ARG A 612 -29.44 -14.81 14.86
CA ARG A 612 -30.76 -14.56 15.41
C ARG A 612 -31.63 -13.70 14.47
N LYS A 613 -31.05 -12.68 13.86
CA LYS A 613 -31.78 -11.83 12.89
C LYS A 613 -32.14 -12.59 11.62
N ILE A 614 -31.23 -13.42 11.10
CA ILE A 614 -31.49 -14.27 9.93
C ILE A 614 -32.61 -15.28 10.25
N HIS A 615 -32.56 -15.92 11.43
CA HIS A 615 -33.58 -16.86 11.89
C HIS A 615 -34.96 -16.21 12.02
N ALA A 616 -35.01 -15.00 12.57
CA ALA A 616 -36.25 -14.23 12.73
C ALA A 616 -36.87 -13.79 11.39
N ASP A 617 -36.09 -13.63 10.35
CA ASP A 617 -36.60 -13.37 8.99
C ASP A 617 -37.14 -14.64 8.31
N GLU A 618 -37.06 -15.80 8.97
CA GLU A 618 -37.53 -17.11 8.49
C GLU A 618 -36.98 -17.45 7.09
N ILE A 619 -35.67 -17.27 6.88
CA ILE A 619 -34.99 -17.62 5.62
C ILE A 619 -35.06 -19.13 5.38
N ASP A 620 -35.45 -19.57 4.20
CA ASP A 620 -35.55 -20.99 3.84
C ASP A 620 -34.19 -21.53 3.39
N ILE A 621 -33.47 -20.77 2.59
CA ILE A 621 -32.14 -21.10 2.11
C ILE A 621 -31.19 -19.92 2.35
N LEU A 622 -30.11 -20.12 3.07
CA LEU A 622 -29.07 -19.10 3.31
C LEU A 622 -27.84 -19.45 2.49
N PHE A 623 -27.38 -18.53 1.65
CA PHE A 623 -26.19 -18.69 0.84
C PHE A 623 -25.09 -17.71 1.27
N ASP A 624 -24.02 -18.25 1.82
CA ASP A 624 -22.78 -17.51 2.11
C ASP A 624 -21.97 -17.36 0.83
N LEU A 625 -21.72 -16.11 0.43
CA LEU A 625 -21.00 -15.76 -0.80
C LEU A 625 -19.51 -15.45 -0.54
N ALA A 626 -19.05 -15.51 0.69
CA ALA A 626 -17.71 -15.09 1.09
C ALA A 626 -16.80 -16.26 1.48
N GLY A 627 -17.34 -17.31 2.12
CA GLY A 627 -16.51 -18.39 2.66
C GLY A 627 -15.46 -17.85 3.64
N HIS A 628 -14.24 -18.34 3.54
CA HIS A 628 -13.11 -17.90 4.41
C HIS A 628 -12.42 -16.61 3.94
N THR A 629 -13.11 -15.71 3.25
CA THR A 629 -12.57 -14.38 2.90
C THR A 629 -12.83 -13.34 3.99
N ALA A 630 -12.25 -12.16 3.86
CA ALA A 630 -12.48 -11.06 4.79
C ALA A 630 -13.96 -10.64 4.82
N GLY A 631 -14.52 -10.40 6.00
CA GLY A 631 -15.94 -10.06 6.15
C GLY A 631 -16.89 -11.26 6.03
N THR A 632 -16.40 -12.46 6.31
CA THR A 632 -17.14 -13.72 6.24
C THR A 632 -18.38 -13.77 7.12
N GLY A 633 -19.45 -14.39 6.61
CA GLY A 633 -20.66 -14.74 7.34
C GLY A 633 -20.61 -16.13 8.00
N LEU A 634 -19.60 -16.96 7.71
CA LEU A 634 -19.50 -18.34 8.18
C LEU A 634 -19.71 -18.52 9.70
N PRO A 635 -19.19 -17.67 10.59
CA PRO A 635 -19.45 -17.83 12.01
C PRO A 635 -20.94 -17.82 12.35
N ALA A 636 -21.78 -17.03 11.67
CA ALA A 636 -23.21 -17.00 11.92
C ALA A 636 -23.93 -18.29 11.45
N LEU A 637 -23.42 -18.95 10.40
CA LEU A 637 -23.97 -20.18 9.86
C LEU A 637 -23.83 -21.36 10.85
N ALA A 638 -22.87 -21.29 11.79
CA ALA A 638 -22.68 -22.33 12.81
C ALA A 638 -23.93 -22.53 13.66
N TRP A 639 -24.74 -21.49 13.91
CA TRP A 639 -26.02 -21.59 14.61
C TRP A 639 -27.16 -22.13 13.75
N LYS A 640 -26.89 -22.49 12.49
CA LYS A 640 -27.91 -22.98 11.56
C LYS A 640 -29.15 -22.10 11.48
N PRO A 641 -29.05 -20.76 11.21
CA PRO A 641 -30.21 -19.85 11.23
C PRO A 641 -31.23 -20.10 10.11
N ALA A 642 -30.85 -20.83 9.07
CA ALA A 642 -31.75 -21.31 8.02
C ALA A 642 -31.70 -22.85 7.94
N PRO A 643 -32.81 -23.51 7.53
CA PRO A 643 -32.86 -24.96 7.43
C PRO A 643 -31.87 -25.54 6.42
N VAL A 644 -31.67 -24.83 5.32
CA VAL A 644 -30.70 -25.20 4.30
C VAL A 644 -29.66 -24.08 4.16
N GLN A 645 -28.38 -24.44 4.15
CA GLN A 645 -27.28 -23.47 4.06
C GLN A 645 -26.28 -23.88 2.97
N LEU A 646 -25.89 -22.91 2.16
CA LEU A 646 -24.95 -23.06 1.06
C LEU A 646 -23.73 -22.18 1.28
N SER A 647 -22.59 -22.57 0.71
CA SER A 647 -21.43 -21.69 0.51
C SER A 647 -20.87 -21.86 -0.90
N GLY A 648 -20.07 -20.88 -1.38
CA GLY A 648 -19.47 -20.94 -2.71
C GLY A 648 -19.12 -19.55 -3.24
N LEU A 649 -18.74 -19.47 -4.50
CA LEU A 649 -18.35 -18.25 -5.24
C LEU A 649 -17.08 -17.57 -4.72
N GLY A 650 -17.12 -16.99 -3.52
CA GLY A 650 -16.03 -16.19 -2.97
C GLY A 650 -14.88 -17.01 -2.37
N TYR A 651 -15.09 -18.28 -2.13
CA TYR A 651 -14.11 -19.20 -1.56
C TYR A 651 -14.04 -20.51 -2.35
N MET A 652 -12.89 -21.17 -2.33
CA MET A 652 -12.51 -22.18 -3.29
C MET A 652 -12.16 -23.56 -2.67
N ALA A 653 -12.71 -23.87 -1.52
CA ALA A 653 -12.59 -25.16 -0.84
C ALA A 653 -13.73 -25.34 0.17
N THR A 654 -13.83 -26.53 0.79
CA THR A 654 -14.79 -26.78 1.86
C THR A 654 -14.70 -25.74 2.97
N THR A 655 -15.84 -25.35 3.55
CA THR A 655 -15.88 -24.46 4.71
C THR A 655 -15.40 -25.14 6.00
N GLY A 656 -15.35 -26.48 6.05
CA GLY A 656 -15.08 -27.24 7.26
C GLY A 656 -16.21 -27.18 8.30
N LEU A 657 -17.31 -26.48 8.00
CA LEU A 657 -18.42 -26.25 8.90
C LEU A 657 -19.61 -27.17 8.58
N LYS A 658 -19.85 -28.17 9.40
CA LYS A 658 -20.93 -29.17 9.22
C LYS A 658 -22.35 -28.56 9.15
N ALA A 659 -22.50 -27.30 9.57
CA ALA A 659 -23.76 -26.58 9.48
C ALA A 659 -24.09 -26.14 8.04
N VAL A 660 -23.12 -26.10 7.14
CA VAL A 660 -23.30 -25.83 5.70
C VAL A 660 -23.60 -27.13 4.99
N ASP A 661 -24.71 -27.18 4.24
CA ASP A 661 -25.23 -28.40 3.62
C ASP A 661 -24.67 -28.62 2.21
N TYR A 662 -24.50 -27.53 1.45
CA TYR A 662 -24.08 -27.61 0.07
C TYR A 662 -22.97 -26.61 -0.25
N PHE A 663 -22.05 -27.03 -1.14
CA PHE A 663 -21.05 -26.18 -1.74
C PHE A 663 -21.31 -26.05 -3.25
N VAL A 664 -21.45 -24.81 -3.72
CA VAL A 664 -21.74 -24.51 -5.14
C VAL A 664 -20.44 -24.59 -5.95
N THR A 665 -20.45 -25.41 -6.98
CA THR A 665 -19.32 -25.69 -7.87
C THR A 665 -19.78 -25.96 -9.31
N ASP A 666 -18.89 -26.44 -10.18
CA ASP A 666 -19.23 -26.96 -11.51
C ASP A 666 -18.49 -28.29 -11.83
N GLY A 667 -18.85 -28.89 -12.96
CA GLY A 667 -18.26 -30.15 -13.39
C GLY A 667 -16.81 -30.06 -13.87
N TYR A 668 -16.25 -28.88 -14.04
CA TYR A 668 -14.85 -28.65 -14.39
C TYR A 668 -13.97 -28.49 -13.16
N CYS A 669 -14.47 -27.79 -12.14
CA CYS A 669 -13.75 -27.65 -10.87
C CYS A 669 -13.82 -28.93 -10.04
N ASP A 670 -15.00 -29.59 -9.99
CA ASP A 670 -15.21 -30.84 -9.26
C ASP A 670 -15.89 -31.88 -10.16
N PRO A 671 -15.15 -32.58 -11.02
CA PRO A 671 -15.72 -33.55 -11.95
C PRO A 671 -16.45 -34.68 -11.25
N VAL A 672 -17.60 -35.09 -11.82
CA VAL A 672 -18.34 -36.25 -11.31
C VAL A 672 -17.47 -37.51 -11.41
N GLY A 673 -17.37 -38.27 -10.33
CA GLY A 673 -16.57 -39.49 -10.27
C GLY A 673 -15.08 -39.28 -10.07
N SER A 674 -14.57 -38.03 -9.95
CA SER A 674 -13.17 -37.74 -9.61
C SER A 674 -12.85 -38.09 -8.14
N GLY A 675 -13.88 -38.17 -7.30
CA GLY A 675 -13.73 -38.35 -5.87
C GLY A 675 -13.57 -37.06 -5.09
N SER A 676 -13.78 -35.91 -5.72
CA SER A 676 -13.68 -34.58 -5.06
C SER A 676 -14.64 -34.44 -3.87
N GLU A 677 -15.77 -35.18 -3.86
CA GLU A 677 -16.69 -35.21 -2.71
C GLU A 677 -16.03 -35.62 -1.38
N ARG A 678 -14.89 -36.30 -1.42
CA ARG A 678 -14.18 -36.78 -0.20
C ARG A 678 -13.48 -35.67 0.55
N VAL A 679 -13.26 -34.53 -0.11
CA VAL A 679 -12.55 -33.36 0.47
C VAL A 679 -13.49 -32.22 0.77
N TYR A 680 -14.78 -32.50 0.96
CA TYR A 680 -15.79 -31.53 1.39
C TYR A 680 -16.61 -32.11 2.56
N VAL A 681 -17.01 -31.24 3.48
CA VAL A 681 -18.02 -31.57 4.50
C VAL A 681 -19.43 -31.39 3.93
N GLU A 682 -19.57 -30.59 2.90
CA GLU A 682 -20.80 -30.26 2.20
C GLU A 682 -21.09 -31.24 1.05
N LYS A 683 -22.35 -31.33 0.64
CA LYS A 683 -22.71 -31.95 -0.65
C LYS A 683 -22.36 -30.99 -1.79
N LEU A 684 -21.78 -31.49 -2.87
CA LEU A 684 -21.44 -30.64 -4.03
C LEU A 684 -22.68 -30.37 -4.90
N LEU A 685 -23.00 -29.08 -5.08
CA LEU A 685 -24.05 -28.60 -5.98
C LEU A 685 -23.39 -28.09 -7.27
N ARG A 686 -23.39 -28.99 -8.31
CA ARG A 686 -22.71 -28.72 -9.56
C ARG A 686 -23.63 -28.01 -10.53
N LEU A 687 -23.26 -26.80 -10.93
CA LEU A 687 -23.89 -26.03 -12.00
C LEU A 687 -23.14 -26.26 -13.32
N THR A 688 -23.70 -25.77 -14.41
CA THR A 688 -23.01 -25.78 -15.71
C THR A 688 -21.74 -24.94 -15.67
N SER A 689 -21.80 -23.78 -15.02
CA SER A 689 -20.66 -22.94 -14.66
C SER A 689 -20.90 -22.38 -13.27
N GLN A 690 -19.94 -22.50 -12.38
CA GLN A 690 -20.06 -21.90 -11.05
C GLN A 690 -20.01 -20.37 -11.10
N PHE A 691 -19.43 -19.81 -12.16
CA PHE A 691 -19.31 -18.36 -12.35
C PHE A 691 -20.27 -17.85 -13.40
N CYS A 692 -20.88 -16.71 -13.10
CA CYS A 692 -21.62 -15.92 -14.09
C CYS A 692 -21.09 -14.48 -14.05
N TYR A 693 -20.24 -14.12 -15.02
CA TYR A 693 -19.57 -12.83 -15.09
C TYR A 693 -20.44 -11.79 -15.79
N ASN A 694 -20.70 -10.65 -15.15
CA ASN A 694 -21.57 -9.63 -15.67
C ASN A 694 -20.92 -8.73 -16.74
N GLY A 695 -19.59 -8.61 -16.72
CA GLY A 695 -18.82 -7.82 -17.69
C GLY A 695 -19.05 -6.31 -17.64
N TYR A 696 -18.60 -5.63 -18.70
CA TYR A 696 -18.68 -4.17 -18.87
C TYR A 696 -19.32 -3.85 -20.21
N THR A 697 -20.26 -2.90 -20.26
CA THR A 697 -20.98 -2.56 -21.50
C THR A 697 -20.30 -1.46 -22.31
N HIS A 698 -19.50 -0.61 -21.67
CA HIS A 698 -18.92 0.62 -22.25
C HIS A 698 -17.48 0.48 -22.74
N LEU A 699 -16.82 -0.66 -22.51
CA LEU A 699 -15.43 -0.84 -22.89
C LEU A 699 -15.27 -1.24 -24.37
N PRO A 700 -14.24 -0.69 -25.08
CA PRO A 700 -13.97 -1.04 -26.46
C PRO A 700 -13.58 -2.53 -26.58
N ALA A 701 -13.90 -3.14 -27.72
CA ALA A 701 -13.47 -4.49 -28.03
C ALA A 701 -12.03 -4.48 -28.55
N SER A 702 -11.32 -5.60 -28.36
CA SER A 702 -10.02 -5.79 -29.01
C SER A 702 -10.20 -5.83 -30.55
N THR A 703 -9.28 -5.19 -31.26
CA THR A 703 -9.24 -5.18 -32.71
C THR A 703 -8.22 -6.17 -33.28
N GLY A 704 -7.55 -6.91 -32.43
CA GLY A 704 -6.53 -7.92 -32.75
C GLY A 704 -5.33 -7.84 -31.79
N THR A 705 -4.32 -8.67 -32.00
CA THR A 705 -3.12 -8.71 -31.14
C THR A 705 -2.27 -7.46 -31.31
N PRO A 706 -1.88 -6.78 -30.22
CA PRO A 706 -0.96 -5.63 -30.26
C PRO A 706 0.42 -5.98 -30.79
N ALA A 707 0.86 -7.23 -30.73
CA ALA A 707 2.16 -7.67 -31.25
C ALA A 707 2.36 -7.35 -32.74
N ARG A 708 1.28 -7.29 -33.56
CA ARG A 708 1.38 -6.91 -34.98
C ARG A 708 1.94 -5.51 -35.19
N SER A 709 1.62 -4.57 -34.31
CA SER A 709 2.10 -3.19 -34.41
C SER A 709 3.36 -2.94 -33.59
N LYS A 710 3.48 -3.62 -32.44
CA LYS A 710 4.61 -3.45 -31.52
C LYS A 710 5.86 -4.21 -31.94
N GLY A 711 5.72 -5.30 -32.70
CA GLY A 711 6.83 -6.14 -33.13
C GLY A 711 7.44 -7.02 -32.02
N TYR A 712 6.83 -7.07 -30.84
CA TYR A 712 7.20 -7.95 -29.73
C TYR A 712 5.94 -8.50 -29.04
N ILE A 713 6.09 -9.59 -28.30
CA ILE A 713 5.00 -10.18 -27.51
C ILE A 713 4.95 -9.53 -26.12
N GLN A 714 3.80 -8.99 -25.74
CA GLN A 714 3.55 -8.50 -24.40
C GLN A 714 2.84 -9.57 -23.56
N PHE A 715 3.59 -10.30 -22.73
CA PHE A 715 3.02 -11.09 -21.65
C PHE A 715 2.58 -10.19 -20.51
N ALA A 716 1.55 -10.60 -19.77
CA ALA A 716 1.13 -9.87 -18.57
C ALA A 716 0.53 -10.77 -17.49
N SER A 717 0.59 -10.30 -16.25
CA SER A 717 -0.24 -10.79 -15.16
C SER A 717 -0.79 -9.62 -14.35
N PHE A 718 -2.12 -9.57 -14.21
CA PHE A 718 -2.81 -8.56 -13.40
C PHE A 718 -3.23 -9.13 -12.03
N ASN A 719 -2.75 -10.33 -11.72
CA ASN A 719 -2.98 -10.98 -10.44
C ASN A 719 -2.26 -10.24 -9.29
N GLN A 720 -2.76 -10.46 -8.07
CA GLN A 720 -2.11 -9.92 -6.87
C GLN A 720 -0.70 -10.48 -6.74
N TYR A 721 0.26 -9.61 -6.35
CA TYR A 721 1.66 -10.01 -6.25
C TYR A 721 1.88 -11.18 -5.25
N ALA A 722 1.06 -11.29 -4.21
CA ALA A 722 1.09 -12.42 -3.28
C ALA A 722 0.87 -13.80 -3.93
N LYS A 723 0.25 -13.83 -5.12
CA LYS A 723 0.09 -15.06 -5.92
C LYS A 723 1.33 -15.44 -6.72
N LEU A 724 2.33 -14.54 -6.83
CA LEU A 724 3.56 -14.77 -7.57
C LEU A 724 4.51 -15.65 -6.76
N GLN A 725 4.25 -16.95 -6.74
CA GLN A 725 5.08 -17.93 -6.05
C GLN A 725 6.35 -18.23 -6.87
N GLU A 726 7.46 -18.51 -6.17
CA GLU A 726 8.78 -18.70 -6.82
C GLU A 726 8.81 -19.82 -7.85
N PRO A 727 8.16 -21.01 -7.63
CA PRO A 727 8.12 -22.04 -8.67
C PRO A 727 7.48 -21.55 -9.97
N MET A 728 6.40 -20.74 -9.87
CA MET A 728 5.73 -20.20 -11.05
C MET A 728 6.54 -19.10 -11.73
N LEU A 729 7.24 -18.28 -10.96
CA LEU A 729 8.14 -17.27 -11.54
C LEU A 729 9.28 -17.90 -12.35
N LYS A 730 9.83 -19.02 -11.91
CA LYS A 730 10.84 -19.77 -12.67
C LYS A 730 10.29 -20.27 -14.02
N VAL A 731 9.03 -20.73 -14.02
CA VAL A 731 8.33 -21.12 -15.26
C VAL A 731 8.15 -19.92 -16.20
N TRP A 732 7.78 -18.75 -15.69
CA TRP A 732 7.67 -17.55 -16.51
C TRP A 732 9.01 -17.06 -17.03
N GLN A 733 10.09 -17.20 -16.27
CA GLN A 733 11.43 -16.89 -16.68
C GLN A 733 11.85 -17.77 -17.88
N GLU A 734 11.56 -19.08 -17.84
CA GLU A 734 11.79 -20.01 -18.95
C GLU A 734 10.99 -19.62 -20.21
N ILE A 735 9.71 -19.26 -20.06
CA ILE A 735 8.89 -18.77 -21.18
C ILE A 735 9.53 -17.54 -21.81
N MET A 736 9.98 -16.58 -21.02
CA MET A 736 10.61 -15.36 -21.54
C MET A 736 11.96 -15.62 -22.22
N GLU A 737 12.74 -16.60 -21.73
CA GLU A 737 13.97 -17.04 -22.42
C GLU A 737 13.67 -17.67 -23.78
N ARG A 738 12.63 -18.50 -23.86
CA ARG A 738 12.21 -19.17 -25.10
C ARG A 738 11.49 -18.24 -26.09
N VAL A 739 11.03 -17.06 -25.61
CA VAL A 739 10.44 -15.99 -26.42
C VAL A 739 11.29 -14.72 -26.23
N PRO A 740 12.49 -14.65 -26.86
CA PRO A 740 13.46 -13.57 -26.57
C PRO A 740 12.92 -12.18 -26.93
N ASN A 741 12.05 -12.07 -27.93
CA ASN A 741 11.40 -10.82 -28.31
C ASN A 741 10.05 -10.66 -27.58
N SER A 742 10.08 -10.67 -26.24
CA SER A 742 8.89 -10.48 -25.41
C SER A 742 9.18 -9.58 -24.20
N ARG A 743 8.13 -9.02 -23.64
CA ARG A 743 8.12 -8.24 -22.39
C ARG A 743 7.09 -8.81 -21.41
N LEU A 744 7.32 -8.62 -20.13
CA LEU A 744 6.39 -9.00 -19.05
C LEU A 744 5.87 -7.76 -18.33
N LEU A 745 4.55 -7.57 -18.33
CA LEU A 745 3.87 -6.54 -17.57
C LEU A 745 3.27 -7.15 -16.29
N LEU A 746 3.68 -6.66 -15.15
CA LEU A 746 3.09 -6.96 -13.85
C LEU A 746 2.28 -5.75 -13.38
N LYS A 747 0.95 -5.87 -13.38
CA LYS A 747 0.06 -4.77 -13.02
C LYS A 747 -0.82 -5.13 -11.83
N ASN A 748 -0.65 -4.39 -10.74
CA ASN A 748 -1.47 -4.53 -9.55
C ASN A 748 -1.38 -3.24 -8.70
N PHE A 749 -2.44 -2.94 -7.93
CA PHE A 749 -2.44 -1.78 -7.04
C PHE A 749 -1.22 -1.72 -6.09
N ALA A 750 -0.68 -2.88 -5.71
CA ALA A 750 0.48 -2.97 -4.84
C ALA A 750 1.76 -2.38 -5.46
N TYR A 751 1.93 -2.47 -6.78
CA TYR A 751 3.13 -1.93 -7.45
C TYR A 751 3.15 -0.39 -7.53
N GLY A 752 2.00 0.27 -7.43
CA GLY A 752 1.93 1.72 -7.27
C GLY A 752 2.32 2.21 -5.88
N LYS A 753 2.69 1.29 -5.01
CA LYS A 753 3.01 1.54 -3.63
C LYS A 753 4.50 1.39 -3.40
N ARG A 754 5.08 2.36 -2.68
CA ARG A 754 6.49 2.43 -2.37
C ARG A 754 7.03 1.10 -1.80
N GLY A 755 8.13 0.61 -2.33
CA GLY A 755 8.87 -0.56 -1.86
C GLY A 755 8.36 -1.92 -2.36
N VAL A 756 7.09 -2.07 -2.78
CA VAL A 756 6.60 -3.38 -3.28
C VAL A 756 7.19 -3.71 -4.64
N ALA A 757 7.19 -2.75 -5.55
CA ALA A 757 7.80 -2.94 -6.89
C ALA A 757 9.28 -3.30 -6.76
N GLN A 758 10.02 -2.66 -5.83
CA GLN A 758 11.43 -2.98 -5.56
C GLN A 758 11.61 -4.40 -5.07
N MET A 759 10.85 -4.79 -4.06
CA MET A 759 10.94 -6.14 -3.49
C MET A 759 10.73 -7.21 -4.57
N VAL A 760 9.72 -6.99 -5.44
CA VAL A 760 9.43 -7.92 -6.53
C VAL A 760 10.51 -7.85 -7.62
N HIS A 761 11.02 -6.66 -7.92
CA HIS A 761 12.15 -6.47 -8.84
C HIS A 761 13.39 -7.24 -8.35
N GLU A 762 13.81 -7.07 -7.09
CA GLU A 762 14.95 -7.79 -6.52
C GLU A 762 14.74 -9.31 -6.55
N ARG A 763 13.51 -9.76 -6.29
CA ARG A 763 13.14 -11.18 -6.36
C ARG A 763 13.26 -11.74 -7.78
N LEU A 764 12.72 -11.04 -8.79
CA LEU A 764 12.81 -11.46 -10.19
C LEU A 764 14.25 -11.42 -10.70
N HIS A 765 15.00 -10.38 -10.35
CA HIS A 765 16.43 -10.29 -10.69
C HIS A 765 17.22 -11.48 -10.13
N ARG A 766 17.00 -11.84 -8.89
CA ARG A 766 17.64 -13.01 -8.24
C ARG A 766 17.25 -14.33 -8.95
N LEU A 767 16.04 -14.41 -9.52
CA LEU A 767 15.57 -15.58 -10.28
C LEU A 767 16.07 -15.60 -11.73
N GLY A 768 16.86 -14.61 -12.15
CA GLY A 768 17.49 -14.58 -13.47
C GLY A 768 16.66 -13.89 -14.56
N PHE A 769 15.60 -13.12 -14.20
CA PHE A 769 14.89 -12.34 -15.20
C PHE A 769 15.77 -11.23 -15.78
N ASP A 770 15.66 -11.02 -17.07
CA ASP A 770 16.15 -9.80 -17.73
C ASP A 770 15.20 -8.64 -17.37
N MET A 771 15.60 -7.81 -16.40
CA MET A 771 14.77 -6.75 -15.85
C MET A 771 14.49 -5.62 -16.84
N SER A 772 15.25 -5.49 -17.91
CA SER A 772 14.95 -4.55 -19.01
C SER A 772 13.67 -4.91 -19.77
N ARG A 773 13.20 -6.15 -19.62
CA ARG A 773 11.99 -6.69 -20.26
C ARG A 773 10.80 -6.77 -19.30
N VAL A 774 10.94 -6.37 -18.03
CA VAL A 774 9.88 -6.43 -17.01
C VAL A 774 9.39 -5.03 -16.67
N GLN A 775 8.08 -4.85 -16.68
CA GLN A 775 7.41 -3.60 -16.34
C GLN A 775 6.49 -3.79 -15.13
N PHE A 776 6.49 -2.81 -14.22
CA PHE A 776 5.59 -2.77 -13.07
C PHE A 776 4.63 -1.59 -13.20
N GLU A 777 3.34 -1.85 -13.05
CA GLU A 777 2.33 -0.80 -13.08
C GLU A 777 1.40 -0.87 -11.87
N GLY A 778 1.17 0.29 -11.24
CA GLY A 778 0.20 0.46 -10.17
C GLY A 778 -1.26 0.46 -10.65
N ALA A 779 -2.17 0.73 -9.72
CA ALA A 779 -3.58 0.91 -10.04
C ALA A 779 -3.81 2.17 -10.87
N THR A 780 -4.63 2.04 -11.91
CA THR A 780 -5.12 3.17 -12.71
C THR A 780 -6.65 3.09 -12.80
N LYS A 781 -7.33 4.22 -12.99
CA LYS A 781 -8.79 4.22 -13.16
C LYS A 781 -9.23 3.41 -14.37
N ASP A 782 -8.41 3.41 -15.42
CA ASP A 782 -8.70 2.77 -16.72
C ASP A 782 -7.92 1.44 -16.85
N TYR A 783 -7.73 0.70 -15.75
CA TYR A 783 -6.93 -0.53 -15.76
C TYR A 783 -7.39 -1.55 -16.80
N MET A 784 -8.71 -1.60 -17.09
CA MET A 784 -9.27 -2.49 -18.10
C MET A 784 -8.76 -2.19 -19.51
N LEU A 785 -8.53 -0.92 -19.85
CA LEU A 785 -8.02 -0.53 -21.17
C LEU A 785 -6.57 -1.02 -21.37
N ARG A 786 -5.85 -1.23 -20.28
CA ARG A 786 -4.47 -1.72 -20.34
C ARG A 786 -4.34 -3.15 -20.89
N TYR A 787 -5.42 -3.95 -20.79
CA TYR A 787 -5.47 -5.27 -21.44
C TYR A 787 -5.38 -5.19 -22.97
N LEU A 788 -5.81 -4.08 -23.60
CA LEU A 788 -5.69 -3.91 -25.05
C LEU A 788 -4.24 -3.82 -25.56
N ASP A 789 -3.29 -3.63 -24.64
CA ASP A 789 -1.86 -3.63 -24.93
C ASP A 789 -1.17 -4.97 -24.62
N VAL A 790 -1.90 -5.96 -24.16
CA VAL A 790 -1.41 -7.28 -23.75
C VAL A 790 -1.74 -8.29 -24.82
N ASP A 791 -0.80 -9.18 -25.17
CA ASP A 791 -1.00 -10.25 -26.14
C ASP A 791 -1.43 -11.55 -25.48
N ILE A 792 -0.79 -11.93 -24.36
CA ILE A 792 -1.06 -13.17 -23.63
C ILE A 792 -0.99 -12.91 -22.13
N ALA A 793 -2.00 -13.33 -21.39
CA ALA A 793 -1.98 -13.32 -19.94
C ALA A 793 -1.42 -14.65 -19.41
N LEU A 794 -0.43 -14.55 -18.51
CA LEU A 794 0.14 -15.69 -17.77
C LEU A 794 -0.56 -15.80 -16.42
N ASP A 795 -1.27 -16.91 -16.22
CA ASP A 795 -1.99 -17.15 -14.96
C ASP A 795 -1.07 -17.65 -13.87
N THR A 796 -1.43 -17.36 -12.64
CA THR A 796 -0.70 -17.74 -11.43
C THR A 796 -1.12 -19.13 -10.93
N PHE A 797 -0.22 -19.83 -10.24
CA PHE A 797 -0.44 -21.13 -9.63
C PHE A 797 0.26 -21.17 -8.24
N PRO A 798 -0.33 -21.84 -7.27
CA PRO A 798 -1.56 -22.64 -7.24
C PRO A 798 -2.86 -21.84 -7.10
N TRP A 799 -2.79 -20.54 -7.01
CA TRP A 799 -3.96 -19.67 -6.92
C TRP A 799 -4.14 -18.90 -8.24
N PRO A 800 -4.97 -19.39 -9.17
CA PRO A 800 -5.21 -18.77 -10.46
C PRO A 800 -6.05 -17.49 -10.36
N GLY A 801 -6.23 -16.84 -11.50
CA GLY A 801 -7.19 -15.77 -11.65
C GLY A 801 -8.63 -16.28 -11.59
N GLY A 802 -9.54 -15.43 -11.12
CA GLY A 802 -10.98 -15.58 -11.25
C GLY A 802 -11.53 -14.37 -11.98
N GLY A 803 -11.73 -13.25 -11.25
CA GLY A 803 -12.11 -11.97 -11.85
C GLY A 803 -11.11 -11.47 -12.88
N THR A 804 -9.80 -11.56 -12.58
CA THR A 804 -8.73 -11.15 -13.51
C THR A 804 -8.71 -11.96 -14.80
N THR A 805 -9.04 -13.27 -14.72
CA THR A 805 -9.21 -14.12 -15.90
C THR A 805 -10.41 -13.70 -16.71
N CYS A 806 -11.56 -13.45 -16.08
CA CYS A 806 -12.75 -12.95 -16.76
C CYS A 806 -12.47 -11.59 -17.43
N ASP A 807 -11.78 -10.68 -16.77
CA ASP A 807 -11.40 -9.37 -17.31
C ASP A 807 -10.51 -9.52 -18.56
N ALA A 808 -9.47 -10.36 -18.47
CA ALA A 808 -8.57 -10.62 -19.59
C ALA A 808 -9.32 -11.18 -20.81
N LEU A 809 -10.09 -12.26 -20.62
CA LEU A 809 -10.87 -12.89 -21.69
C LEU A 809 -11.91 -11.93 -22.29
N TYR A 810 -12.57 -11.14 -21.43
CA TYR A 810 -13.55 -10.14 -21.88
C TYR A 810 -12.90 -9.02 -22.71
N MET A 811 -11.66 -8.65 -22.38
CA MET A 811 -10.88 -7.66 -23.14
C MET A 811 -10.16 -8.25 -24.36
N GLY A 812 -10.35 -9.53 -24.63
CA GLY A 812 -9.83 -10.21 -25.81
C GLY A 812 -8.43 -10.81 -25.60
N VAL A 813 -7.94 -10.90 -24.38
CA VAL A 813 -6.60 -11.44 -24.08
C VAL A 813 -6.71 -12.92 -23.71
N PRO A 814 -6.11 -13.85 -24.44
CA PRO A 814 -6.05 -15.25 -24.08
C PRO A 814 -5.23 -15.44 -22.80
N VAL A 815 -5.71 -16.36 -21.96
CA VAL A 815 -5.06 -16.69 -20.68
C VAL A 815 -4.51 -18.11 -20.77
N VAL A 816 -3.22 -18.29 -20.50
CA VAL A 816 -2.61 -19.61 -20.37
C VAL A 816 -2.57 -19.95 -18.88
N SER A 817 -3.04 -21.16 -18.51
CA SER A 817 -3.19 -21.54 -17.11
C SER A 817 -2.70 -22.97 -16.85
N TYR A 818 -2.31 -23.23 -15.60
CA TYR A 818 -1.94 -24.53 -15.09
C TYR A 818 -2.87 -24.89 -13.93
N TYR A 819 -3.32 -26.15 -13.87
CA TYR A 819 -4.23 -26.62 -12.82
C TYR A 819 -3.89 -28.04 -12.36
N THR A 820 -4.35 -28.38 -11.16
CA THR A 820 -4.25 -29.73 -10.58
C THR A 820 -5.64 -30.28 -10.23
N GLU A 821 -5.71 -31.32 -9.41
CA GLU A 821 -6.99 -31.88 -8.93
C GLU A 821 -7.77 -30.96 -7.99
N ARG A 822 -7.12 -30.02 -7.32
CA ARG A 822 -7.77 -29.13 -6.36
C ARG A 822 -8.72 -28.15 -7.04
N HIS A 823 -9.93 -28.01 -6.49
CA HIS A 823 -10.92 -27.02 -6.91
C HIS A 823 -10.30 -25.63 -7.08
N SER A 824 -9.55 -25.16 -6.06
CA SER A 824 -8.95 -23.83 -6.05
C SER A 824 -8.01 -23.54 -7.22
N THR A 825 -7.38 -24.56 -7.81
CA THR A 825 -6.46 -24.41 -8.95
C THR A 825 -7.18 -24.42 -10.30
N ARG A 826 -8.48 -24.75 -10.34
CA ARG A 826 -9.23 -25.05 -11.58
C ARG A 826 -10.14 -23.92 -12.06
N PHE A 827 -10.11 -22.75 -11.43
CA PHE A 827 -10.98 -21.61 -11.80
C PHE A 827 -10.80 -21.18 -13.25
N THR A 828 -9.56 -20.87 -13.65
CA THR A 828 -9.27 -20.48 -15.03
C THR A 828 -9.57 -21.62 -16.00
N TYR A 829 -9.29 -22.89 -15.63
CA TYR A 829 -9.66 -24.05 -16.43
C TYR A 829 -11.17 -24.12 -16.66
N SER A 830 -11.99 -23.98 -15.61
CA SER A 830 -13.45 -23.94 -15.74
C SER A 830 -13.93 -22.83 -16.68
N LEU A 831 -13.39 -21.63 -16.53
CA LEU A 831 -13.71 -20.50 -17.40
C LEU A 831 -13.37 -20.78 -18.85
N LEU A 832 -12.15 -21.29 -19.13
CA LEU A 832 -11.68 -21.62 -20.47
C LEU A 832 -12.49 -22.76 -21.09
N ALA A 833 -12.80 -23.80 -20.33
CA ALA A 833 -13.61 -24.94 -20.81
C ALA A 833 -15.04 -24.51 -21.19
N ASN A 834 -15.65 -23.65 -20.37
CA ASN A 834 -17.00 -23.12 -20.66
C ASN A 834 -17.05 -22.21 -21.90
N ILE A 835 -15.92 -21.63 -22.34
CA ILE A 835 -15.84 -20.85 -23.59
C ILE A 835 -15.25 -21.65 -24.77
N GLY A 836 -14.99 -22.94 -24.58
CA GLY A 836 -14.46 -23.84 -25.61
C GLY A 836 -12.97 -23.66 -25.92
N LEU A 837 -12.18 -23.30 -24.91
CA LEU A 837 -10.73 -23.07 -25.01
C LEU A 837 -9.96 -23.80 -23.88
N SER A 838 -10.41 -25.01 -23.53
CA SER A 838 -9.76 -25.86 -22.51
C SER A 838 -8.28 -26.13 -22.80
N ASP A 839 -7.88 -26.11 -24.09
CA ASP A 839 -6.50 -26.38 -24.52
C ASP A 839 -5.49 -25.27 -24.08
N LEU A 840 -5.99 -24.12 -23.59
CA LEU A 840 -5.14 -23.08 -23.00
C LEU A 840 -4.85 -23.34 -21.52
N ALA A 841 -5.40 -24.40 -20.93
CA ALA A 841 -5.11 -24.84 -19.57
C ALA A 841 -4.53 -26.25 -19.57
N SER A 842 -3.52 -26.50 -18.75
CA SER A 842 -2.73 -27.74 -18.74
C SER A 842 -2.63 -28.32 -17.35
N GLU A 843 -2.53 -29.67 -17.25
CA GLU A 843 -2.24 -30.40 -16.00
C GLU A 843 -0.74 -30.62 -15.74
N ARG A 844 0.12 -30.16 -16.65
CA ARG A 844 1.59 -30.26 -16.58
C ARG A 844 2.21 -28.89 -16.81
N LEU A 845 3.22 -28.57 -16.04
CA LEU A 845 3.95 -27.31 -16.18
C LEU A 845 4.67 -27.19 -17.53
N GLU A 846 5.19 -28.33 -18.05
CA GLU A 846 5.83 -28.35 -19.36
C GLU A 846 4.83 -27.97 -20.46
N ASP A 847 3.59 -28.47 -20.40
CA ASP A 847 2.54 -28.14 -21.37
C ASP A 847 2.07 -26.69 -21.25
N TYR A 848 2.06 -26.12 -20.03
CA TYR A 848 1.84 -24.69 -19.82
C TYR A 848 2.89 -23.84 -20.54
N ILE A 849 4.18 -24.21 -20.40
CA ILE A 849 5.28 -23.51 -21.08
C ILE A 849 5.12 -23.62 -22.60
N GLU A 850 4.93 -24.86 -23.11
CA GLU A 850 4.76 -25.10 -24.56
C GLU A 850 3.57 -24.32 -25.14
N THR A 851 2.43 -24.30 -24.42
CA THR A 851 1.24 -23.56 -24.86
C THR A 851 1.53 -22.04 -24.95
N ALA A 852 2.18 -21.45 -23.94
CA ALA A 852 2.54 -20.04 -23.95
C ALA A 852 3.51 -19.70 -25.08
N VAL A 853 4.55 -20.51 -25.29
CA VAL A 853 5.56 -20.33 -26.34
C VAL A 853 4.95 -20.52 -27.73
N ALA A 854 4.15 -21.58 -27.94
CA ALA A 854 3.48 -21.86 -29.21
C ALA A 854 2.50 -20.74 -29.59
N LEU A 855 1.72 -20.24 -28.60
CA LEU A 855 0.80 -19.14 -28.83
C LEU A 855 1.56 -17.84 -29.20
N ALA A 856 2.64 -17.55 -28.50
CA ALA A 856 3.51 -16.40 -28.79
C ALA A 856 4.14 -16.47 -30.20
N GLY A 857 4.41 -17.69 -30.69
CA GLY A 857 4.95 -17.92 -32.03
C GLY A 857 3.91 -17.88 -33.16
N ASN A 858 2.61 -17.86 -32.85
CA ASN A 858 1.55 -17.90 -33.86
C ASN A 858 0.68 -16.64 -33.83
N ILE A 859 1.19 -15.57 -34.44
CA ILE A 859 0.56 -14.25 -34.44
C ILE A 859 -0.84 -14.27 -35.09
N ASP A 860 -1.07 -15.12 -36.09
CA ASP A 860 -2.39 -15.18 -36.77
C ASP A 860 -3.44 -15.83 -35.87
N LEU A 861 -3.09 -16.90 -35.15
CA LEU A 861 -3.97 -17.51 -34.14
C LEU A 861 -4.26 -16.53 -32.99
N LEU A 862 -3.20 -15.86 -32.52
CA LEU A 862 -3.30 -14.88 -31.45
C LEU A 862 -4.22 -13.72 -31.85
N ASP A 863 -4.09 -13.18 -33.06
CA ASP A 863 -4.95 -12.14 -33.60
C ASP A 863 -6.42 -12.58 -33.72
N ALA A 864 -6.67 -13.82 -34.13
CA ALA A 864 -8.01 -14.40 -34.18
C ALA A 864 -8.62 -14.52 -32.78
N LEU A 865 -7.87 -15.03 -31.80
CA LEU A 865 -8.32 -15.12 -30.41
C LEU A 865 -8.68 -13.76 -29.84
N HIS A 866 -7.85 -12.76 -30.05
CA HIS A 866 -8.12 -11.39 -29.58
C HIS A 866 -9.46 -10.83 -30.07
N ARG A 867 -9.87 -11.14 -31.30
CA ARG A 867 -11.15 -10.70 -31.89
C ARG A 867 -12.32 -11.53 -31.40
N GLU A 868 -12.11 -12.81 -31.14
CA GLU A 868 -13.19 -13.79 -30.91
C GLU A 868 -13.53 -13.99 -29.41
N LEU A 869 -12.62 -13.74 -28.49
CA LEU A 869 -12.79 -14.08 -27.08
C LEU A 869 -14.02 -13.44 -26.45
N ARG A 870 -14.23 -12.14 -26.62
CA ARG A 870 -15.42 -11.46 -26.09
C ARG A 870 -16.73 -11.98 -26.69
N PRO A 871 -16.89 -12.16 -28.00
CA PRO A 871 -18.05 -12.84 -28.60
C PRO A 871 -18.28 -14.24 -28.02
N ARG A 872 -17.21 -15.04 -27.88
CA ARG A 872 -17.29 -16.40 -27.30
C ARG A 872 -17.77 -16.37 -25.84
N MET A 873 -17.21 -15.48 -25.00
CA MET A 873 -17.67 -15.33 -23.62
C MET A 873 -19.17 -14.96 -23.56
N LYS A 874 -19.60 -14.00 -24.37
CA LYS A 874 -21.01 -13.57 -24.41
C LYS A 874 -21.98 -14.67 -24.85
N ALA A 875 -21.51 -15.62 -25.67
CA ALA A 875 -22.30 -16.76 -26.14
C ALA A 875 -22.19 -17.99 -25.21
N SER A 876 -21.43 -17.90 -24.13
CA SER A 876 -21.13 -19.03 -23.24
C SER A 876 -21.94 -19.01 -21.94
N PRO A 877 -21.98 -20.12 -21.20
CA PRO A 877 -22.54 -20.18 -19.86
C PRO A 877 -21.97 -19.14 -18.88
N VAL A 878 -20.74 -18.70 -19.09
CA VAL A 878 -20.06 -17.74 -18.20
C VAL A 878 -20.72 -16.37 -18.17
N MET A 879 -21.49 -16.00 -19.22
CA MET A 879 -22.17 -14.70 -19.27
C MET A 879 -23.69 -14.81 -19.50
N ASP A 880 -24.25 -16.03 -19.51
CA ASP A 880 -25.70 -16.27 -19.64
C ASP A 880 -26.38 -16.16 -18.26
N GLN A 881 -26.71 -14.93 -17.87
CA GLN A 881 -27.30 -14.62 -16.56
C GLN A 881 -28.69 -15.25 -16.39
N GLU A 882 -29.51 -15.27 -17.44
CA GLU A 882 -30.87 -15.82 -17.35
C GLU A 882 -30.83 -17.33 -17.13
N ARG A 883 -29.93 -18.04 -17.83
CA ARG A 883 -29.72 -19.44 -17.63
C ARG A 883 -29.17 -19.74 -16.24
N TYR A 884 -28.16 -19.02 -15.79
CA TYR A 884 -27.50 -19.20 -14.50
C TYR A 884 -28.48 -19.07 -13.33
N ILE A 885 -29.30 -18.02 -13.32
CA ILE A 885 -30.26 -17.82 -12.22
C ILE A 885 -31.39 -18.88 -12.27
N ARG A 886 -31.88 -19.28 -13.47
CA ARG A 886 -32.85 -20.35 -13.59
C ARG A 886 -32.33 -21.69 -13.06
N GLU A 887 -31.10 -22.04 -13.41
CA GLU A 887 -30.42 -23.24 -12.91
C GLU A 887 -30.27 -23.22 -11.37
N MET A 888 -29.88 -22.08 -10.80
CA MET A 888 -29.83 -21.87 -9.36
C MET A 888 -31.22 -21.99 -8.70
N GLU A 889 -32.24 -21.40 -9.29
CA GLU A 889 -33.62 -21.47 -8.77
C GLU A 889 -34.20 -22.89 -8.83
N GLU A 890 -33.87 -23.65 -9.86
CA GLU A 890 -34.21 -25.08 -9.93
C GLU A 890 -33.53 -25.87 -8.79
N CYS A 891 -32.25 -25.61 -8.55
CA CYS A 891 -31.52 -26.15 -7.40
C CYS A 891 -32.18 -25.74 -6.07
N TYR A 892 -32.54 -24.48 -5.88
CA TYR A 892 -33.24 -24.03 -4.67
C TYR A 892 -34.56 -24.73 -4.43
N ARG A 893 -35.38 -24.92 -5.47
CA ARG A 893 -36.65 -25.68 -5.38
C ARG A 893 -36.39 -27.12 -5.01
N ALA A 894 -35.38 -27.79 -5.63
CA ALA A 894 -35.05 -29.18 -5.38
C ALA A 894 -34.56 -29.41 -3.94
N ILE A 895 -33.63 -28.62 -3.47
CA ILE A 895 -33.08 -28.76 -2.11
C ILE A 895 -34.10 -28.38 -1.02
N GLN A 896 -34.98 -27.42 -1.29
CA GLN A 896 -36.10 -27.10 -0.40
C GLN A 896 -37.08 -28.27 -0.30
N ALA A 897 -37.46 -28.86 -1.44
CA ALA A 897 -38.33 -30.01 -1.46
C ALA A 897 -37.72 -31.27 -0.80
N GLU A 898 -36.41 -31.49 -0.95
CA GLU A 898 -35.67 -32.56 -0.25
C GLU A 898 -35.74 -32.36 1.29
N TRP A 899 -35.51 -31.11 1.75
CA TRP A 899 -35.61 -30.79 3.15
C TRP A 899 -37.03 -30.99 3.71
N GLU A 900 -38.07 -30.49 3.01
CA GLU A 900 -39.47 -30.65 3.41
C GLU A 900 -39.88 -32.13 3.50
N ALA A 901 -39.45 -32.98 2.53
CA ALA A 901 -39.71 -34.40 2.55
C ALA A 901 -39.07 -35.11 3.77
N GLN A 902 -37.91 -34.70 4.18
CA GLN A 902 -37.22 -35.23 5.38
C GLN A 902 -37.98 -34.86 6.65
N GLN A 903 -38.58 -33.70 6.75
CA GLN A 903 -39.38 -33.28 7.90
C GLN A 903 -40.72 -34.02 7.97
N GLY A 904 -41.35 -34.32 6.83
CA GLY A 904 -42.62 -35.09 6.76
C GLY A 904 -42.47 -36.59 7.02
N SER A 905 -41.24 -37.09 7.12
CA SER A 905 -40.92 -38.51 7.38
C SER A 905 -40.65 -38.82 8.85
N VAL A 906 -40.67 -37.82 9.72
CA VAL A 906 -40.52 -37.88 11.19
C VAL A 906 -41.90 -37.68 11.82
#